data_279d19ecb0259081f963f5d53bf7e438
#
_entry.id   279d19ecb0259081f963f5d53bf7e438
#
_cell.length_a   1.000
_cell.length_b   1.000
_cell.length_c   1.000
_cell.angle_alpha   90.00
_cell.angle_beta   90.00
_cell.angle_gamma   90.00
#
_symmetry.space_group_name_H-M   'P 1'
#
loop_
_entity.id
_entity.type
_entity.pdbx_description
1 polymer ?
#
loop_
_entity_poly.entity_id
_entity_poly.type
_entity_poly.pdbx_seq_one_letter_code
_entity_poly.pdbx_strand_id
1 'polypeptide(L)'
;MATIRDVAQMAEVSIATVSNYLNHTKPVKKATAKKIQQAIDQLQYSPNISARSLKSNDYPDIGVILPNLDNSYYVQIFQGIENGFQNSGYFTNLAFSYDIPDFEHNILRGFLEKQIRGLIIVSCQPDNQDFFSRHFSPETRPLVLIDRDIENLCANYISFDNYSMVYQITADLLRENSLQPVLITGPQKFSCEANSIHGFENALSHAGLVLLPDSIIQTNLSREDGFRKTTQLLRRRIPSAIITTSESLASGIIEGLTLHGYSQEQIPVYTLGEEHWNYHTHSFASFSSARPAIRLGQTAANLLLQQLREPLTRECERVILQSTYPIREKSAACPFVSDGKKVLRLLMIDTPQVHAFLGLIKDFENLSGISTRITILPHHQFYESLMEKHYAAQDASFDVFMYDIPWLSSLAAGNILADITDDIRKIDTSIFLPDCLQYFSAFQNRYYGVPFMYAPQILYYRKDLFENTELKAQYEKQTNITLRPPRTWKEFNTISEFFTHRTSAIPYGTSIPAAYSECLAPEIYTRIRAFGGRLFNKAGELCLDDKIALQAYDSFLHSVQAAKPDYRSATDVSVVQDFLQGDTAMLITYPSFLTDVVDLQKSSMIGSIGYYHIPGRSPLLGGWSLGISSRSELKNEAVEFLKWTCDQKTANYFALLGGQTAITSTYTNDELVKLYPWLPLYYSTYAYTRPVIPPRLKNRKILSQTDIDSAVCEELYAIMDGKQNVQDALAGTKRRLQELLESC
;
A
#
# COMPACT_ATOMS: atom_id res chain seq x y z
N MET A 1 10.90 16.12 -43.41
CA MET A 1 9.74 15.29 -43.80
C MET A 1 9.13 15.89 -45.05
N ALA A 2 8.83 15.07 -46.09
CA ALA A 2 8.13 15.53 -47.27
C ALA A 2 6.73 16.07 -46.91
N THR A 3 6.29 17.10 -47.60
CA THR A 3 5.01 17.77 -47.41
C THR A 3 4.05 17.47 -48.55
N ILE A 4 2.76 17.72 -48.39
CA ILE A 4 1.78 17.59 -49.48
C ILE A 4 2.13 18.52 -50.68
N ARG A 5 2.85 19.63 -50.44
CA ARG A 5 3.37 20.53 -51.47
C ARG A 5 4.44 19.85 -52.32
N ASP A 6 5.34 19.09 -51.68
CA ASP A 6 6.41 18.38 -52.37
C ASP A 6 5.84 17.27 -53.27
N VAL A 7 4.81 16.56 -52.78
CA VAL A 7 4.07 15.57 -53.58
C VAL A 7 3.37 16.23 -54.78
N ALA A 8 2.72 17.35 -54.55
CA ALA A 8 2.03 18.10 -55.63
C ALA A 8 3.01 18.59 -56.72
N GLN A 9 4.19 19.07 -56.26
CA GLN A 9 5.24 19.54 -57.16
C GLN A 9 5.84 18.38 -57.96
N MET A 10 6.14 17.25 -57.33
CA MET A 10 6.71 16.07 -57.98
C MET A 10 5.73 15.40 -58.94
N ALA A 11 4.44 15.39 -58.61
CA ALA A 11 3.39 14.85 -59.47
C ALA A 11 2.89 15.84 -60.55
N GLU A 12 3.40 17.06 -60.56
CA GLU A 12 3.00 18.15 -61.45
C GLU A 12 1.48 18.44 -61.41
N VAL A 13 0.91 18.47 -60.24
CA VAL A 13 -0.51 18.72 -59.99
C VAL A 13 -0.74 19.75 -58.88
N SER A 14 -1.96 20.27 -58.76
CA SER A 14 -2.29 21.18 -57.66
C SER A 14 -2.37 20.41 -56.32
N ILE A 15 -2.07 21.12 -55.23
CA ILE A 15 -2.24 20.58 -53.87
C ILE A 15 -3.67 20.05 -53.65
N ALA A 16 -4.67 20.75 -54.22
CA ALA A 16 -6.08 20.33 -54.15
C ALA A 16 -6.31 18.98 -54.86
N THR A 17 -5.59 18.70 -55.95
CA THR A 17 -5.68 17.41 -56.66
C THR A 17 -5.08 16.28 -55.85
N VAL A 18 -3.94 16.50 -55.19
CA VAL A 18 -3.32 15.54 -54.26
C VAL A 18 -4.25 15.30 -53.07
N SER A 19 -4.80 16.36 -52.47
CA SER A 19 -5.76 16.26 -51.37
C SER A 19 -7.02 15.46 -51.75
N ASN A 20 -7.58 15.71 -52.94
CA ASN A 20 -8.74 14.95 -53.44
C ASN A 20 -8.41 13.48 -53.69
N TYR A 21 -7.18 13.18 -54.15
CA TYR A 21 -6.73 11.79 -54.32
C TYR A 21 -6.60 11.06 -52.97
N LEU A 22 -5.91 11.69 -52.01
CA LEU A 22 -5.68 11.12 -50.69
C LEU A 22 -6.98 10.94 -49.87
N ASN A 23 -7.93 11.83 -50.03
CA ASN A 23 -9.17 11.84 -49.28
C ASN A 23 -10.38 11.23 -50.02
N HIS A 24 -10.17 10.79 -51.28
CA HIS A 24 -11.24 10.26 -52.15
C HIS A 24 -12.47 11.18 -52.28
N THR A 25 -12.28 12.49 -52.06
CA THR A 25 -13.39 13.47 -52.04
C THR A 25 -13.93 13.81 -53.43
N LYS A 26 -13.07 13.72 -54.46
CA LYS A 26 -13.46 13.89 -55.87
C LYS A 26 -12.70 12.90 -56.75
N PRO A 27 -13.32 12.36 -57.81
CA PRO A 27 -12.65 11.40 -58.69
C PRO A 27 -11.48 12.06 -59.43
N VAL A 28 -10.30 11.41 -59.34
CA VAL A 28 -9.06 11.80 -60.03
C VAL A 28 -8.84 10.87 -61.23
N LYS A 29 -8.45 11.42 -62.40
CA LYS A 29 -8.18 10.61 -63.58
C LYS A 29 -7.09 9.57 -63.30
N LYS A 30 -7.23 8.34 -63.82
CA LYS A 30 -6.31 7.21 -63.55
C LYS A 30 -4.83 7.54 -63.81
N ALA A 31 -4.53 8.29 -64.90
CA ALA A 31 -3.15 8.72 -65.19
C ALA A 31 -2.59 9.67 -64.12
N THR A 32 -3.39 10.61 -63.63
CA THR A 32 -3.01 11.56 -62.57
C THR A 32 -2.88 10.86 -61.23
N ALA A 33 -3.76 9.93 -60.91
CA ALA A 33 -3.69 9.10 -59.69
C ALA A 33 -2.39 8.29 -59.65
N LYS A 34 -1.95 7.71 -60.78
CA LYS A 34 -0.67 6.98 -60.87
C LYS A 34 0.53 7.86 -60.62
N LYS A 35 0.54 9.12 -61.17
CA LYS A 35 1.63 10.08 -60.90
C LYS A 35 1.70 10.49 -59.45
N ILE A 36 0.56 10.72 -58.80
CA ILE A 36 0.48 11.08 -57.37
C ILE A 36 0.99 9.91 -56.51
N GLN A 37 0.57 8.66 -56.79
CA GLN A 37 1.04 7.50 -56.07
C GLN A 37 2.55 7.32 -56.19
N GLN A 38 3.11 7.46 -57.40
CA GLN A 38 4.57 7.38 -57.59
C GLN A 38 5.33 8.46 -56.79
N ALA A 39 4.80 9.68 -56.77
CA ALA A 39 5.40 10.77 -56.00
C ALA A 39 5.33 10.52 -54.50
N ILE A 40 4.24 9.94 -53.96
CA ILE A 40 4.08 9.54 -52.58
C ILE A 40 5.12 8.46 -52.21
N ASP A 41 5.27 7.43 -53.05
CA ASP A 41 6.18 6.31 -52.83
C ASP A 41 7.65 6.78 -52.85
N GLN A 42 8.03 7.62 -53.80
CA GLN A 42 9.40 8.17 -53.93
C GLN A 42 9.77 9.14 -52.81
N LEU A 43 8.84 9.96 -52.35
CA LEU A 43 9.04 10.89 -51.26
C LEU A 43 8.84 10.26 -49.88
N GLN A 44 8.40 8.99 -49.83
CA GLN A 44 7.94 8.33 -48.60
C GLN A 44 6.99 9.24 -47.80
N TYR A 45 6.11 9.93 -48.54
CA TYR A 45 5.18 10.86 -47.94
C TYR A 45 4.08 10.09 -47.18
N SER A 46 3.96 10.37 -45.88
CA SER A 46 2.82 9.93 -45.07
C SER A 46 1.97 11.18 -44.74
N PRO A 47 0.64 11.11 -44.95
CA PRO A 47 -0.24 12.22 -44.58
C PRO A 47 -0.12 12.51 -43.09
N ASN A 48 0.17 13.76 -42.73
CA ASN A 48 0.19 14.15 -41.32
C ASN A 48 -1.25 14.29 -40.81
N ILE A 49 -1.68 13.29 -40.04
CA ILE A 49 -3.03 13.23 -39.45
C ILE A 49 -3.27 14.46 -38.57
N SER A 50 -2.30 14.93 -37.81
CA SER A 50 -2.40 16.10 -36.95
C SER A 50 -2.64 17.40 -37.77
N ALA A 51 -1.99 17.55 -38.93
CA ALA A 51 -2.22 18.69 -39.82
C ALA A 51 -3.60 18.65 -40.54
N ARG A 52 -4.13 17.44 -40.73
CA ARG A 52 -5.48 17.21 -41.28
C ARG A 52 -6.54 17.51 -40.22
N SER A 53 -6.37 17.04 -38.99
CA SER A 53 -7.25 17.28 -37.85
C SER A 53 -7.38 18.78 -37.52
N LEU A 54 -6.27 19.53 -37.57
CA LEU A 54 -6.25 20.99 -37.42
C LEU A 54 -7.09 21.73 -38.48
N LYS A 55 -7.26 21.14 -39.67
CA LYS A 55 -7.98 21.80 -40.80
C LYS A 55 -9.45 21.40 -40.83
N SER A 56 -9.82 20.22 -40.36
CA SER A 56 -11.18 19.69 -40.34
C SER A 56 -11.85 19.82 -38.98
N ASN A 57 -11.11 20.15 -37.91
CA ASN A 57 -11.54 20.11 -36.52
C ASN A 57 -12.10 18.70 -36.10
N ASP A 58 -11.63 17.64 -36.78
CA ASP A 58 -12.09 16.26 -36.61
C ASP A 58 -10.92 15.39 -36.17
N TYR A 59 -10.91 15.10 -34.87
CA TYR A 59 -9.90 14.25 -34.22
C TYR A 59 -10.50 12.85 -34.06
N PRO A 60 -9.95 11.82 -34.72
CA PRO A 60 -10.52 10.49 -34.71
C PRO A 60 -10.17 9.70 -33.39
N ASP A 61 -9.78 10.41 -32.35
CA ASP A 61 -9.29 9.79 -31.12
C ASP A 61 -10.41 9.53 -30.09
N ILE A 62 -10.48 8.32 -29.59
CA ILE A 62 -11.37 7.89 -28.50
C ILE A 62 -10.52 7.65 -27.25
N GLY A 63 -10.90 8.25 -26.13
CA GLY A 63 -10.29 7.95 -24.83
C GLY A 63 -10.82 6.64 -24.27
N VAL A 64 -9.95 5.81 -23.70
CA VAL A 64 -10.30 4.62 -22.94
C VAL A 64 -9.56 4.69 -21.63
N ILE A 65 -10.29 4.69 -20.51
CA ILE A 65 -9.70 4.68 -19.16
C ILE A 65 -10.14 3.39 -18.43
N LEU A 66 -9.16 2.60 -18.06
CA LEU A 66 -9.35 1.37 -17.28
C LEU A 66 -8.57 1.45 -15.98
N PRO A 67 -8.91 0.66 -14.95
CA PRO A 67 -8.14 0.64 -13.71
C PRO A 67 -6.69 0.19 -13.90
N ASN A 68 -6.45 -0.95 -14.55
CA ASN A 68 -5.12 -1.53 -14.81
C ASN A 68 -5.19 -2.62 -15.89
N LEU A 69 -4.05 -3.24 -16.22
CA LEU A 69 -3.99 -4.44 -17.08
C LEU A 69 -3.53 -5.71 -16.31
N ASP A 70 -3.32 -5.62 -15.00
CA ASP A 70 -2.94 -6.78 -14.19
C ASP A 70 -4.14 -7.75 -14.02
N ASN A 71 -5.36 -7.22 -14.19
CA ASN A 71 -6.60 -8.00 -14.17
C ASN A 71 -7.01 -8.37 -15.62
N SER A 72 -7.06 -9.68 -15.92
CA SER A 72 -7.49 -10.24 -17.22
C SER A 72 -8.84 -9.72 -17.70
N TYR A 73 -9.74 -9.39 -16.78
CA TYR A 73 -11.05 -8.81 -17.08
C TYR A 73 -10.94 -7.52 -17.88
N TYR A 74 -10.09 -6.58 -17.46
CA TYR A 74 -9.89 -5.31 -18.17
C TYR A 74 -9.15 -5.49 -19.49
N VAL A 75 -8.25 -6.48 -19.59
CA VAL A 75 -7.58 -6.83 -20.84
C VAL A 75 -8.59 -7.30 -21.86
N GLN A 76 -9.51 -8.18 -21.48
CA GLN A 76 -10.59 -8.68 -22.37
C GLN A 76 -11.57 -7.57 -22.76
N ILE A 77 -11.93 -6.68 -21.84
CA ILE A 77 -12.74 -5.49 -22.16
C ILE A 77 -12.05 -4.64 -23.23
N PHE A 78 -10.75 -4.36 -23.05
CA PHE A 78 -10.01 -3.57 -24.02
C PHE A 78 -9.93 -4.26 -25.39
N GLN A 79 -9.68 -5.56 -25.44
CA GLN A 79 -9.77 -6.35 -26.69
C GLN A 79 -11.13 -6.21 -27.36
N GLY A 80 -12.20 -6.26 -26.57
CA GLY A 80 -13.56 -6.05 -27.06
C GLY A 80 -13.77 -4.65 -27.64
N ILE A 81 -13.26 -3.62 -26.97
CA ILE A 81 -13.31 -2.22 -27.43
C ILE A 81 -12.58 -2.08 -28.77
N GLU A 82 -11.34 -2.59 -28.86
CA GLU A 82 -10.55 -2.58 -30.09
C GLU A 82 -11.28 -3.29 -31.27
N ASN A 83 -11.84 -4.46 -30.99
CA ASN A 83 -12.65 -5.21 -31.97
C ASN A 83 -13.87 -4.40 -32.45
N GLY A 84 -14.52 -3.65 -31.56
CA GLY A 84 -15.67 -2.81 -31.90
C GLY A 84 -15.28 -1.60 -32.75
N PHE A 85 -14.10 -1.02 -32.55
CA PHE A 85 -13.60 0.10 -33.37
C PHE A 85 -12.90 -0.33 -34.67
N GLN A 86 -12.69 -1.63 -34.88
CA GLN A 86 -12.05 -2.12 -36.09
C GLN A 86 -12.77 -1.60 -37.34
N ASN A 87 -12.05 -1.02 -38.28
CA ASN A 87 -12.56 -0.40 -39.52
C ASN A 87 -13.51 0.80 -39.33
N SER A 88 -13.63 1.37 -38.14
CA SER A 88 -14.47 2.53 -37.87
C SER A 88 -13.82 3.85 -38.29
N GLY A 89 -12.48 3.88 -38.44
CA GLY A 89 -11.69 5.08 -38.65
C GLY A 89 -11.31 5.83 -37.37
N TYR A 90 -11.73 5.34 -36.20
CA TYR A 90 -11.32 5.87 -34.90
C TYR A 90 -10.12 5.12 -34.35
N PHE A 91 -9.31 5.81 -33.52
CA PHE A 91 -8.17 5.27 -32.81
C PHE A 91 -8.40 5.36 -31.29
N THR A 92 -8.07 4.33 -30.55
CA THR A 92 -8.19 4.32 -29.10
C THR A 92 -6.93 4.81 -28.43
N ASN A 93 -7.07 5.67 -27.44
CA ASN A 93 -6.01 6.13 -26.53
C ASN A 93 -6.28 5.53 -25.16
N LEU A 94 -5.56 4.46 -24.84
CA LEU A 94 -5.69 3.74 -23.55
C LEU A 94 -4.85 4.43 -22.46
N ALA A 95 -5.45 4.59 -21.28
CA ALA A 95 -4.77 5.06 -20.06
C ALA A 95 -5.31 4.35 -18.83
N PHE A 96 -4.52 4.37 -17.74
CA PHE A 96 -4.82 3.64 -16.49
C PHE A 96 -4.96 4.58 -15.31
N SER A 97 -6.09 4.47 -14.59
CA SER A 97 -6.36 5.26 -13.40
C SER A 97 -5.74 4.66 -12.12
N TYR A 98 -5.45 3.35 -12.11
CA TYR A 98 -5.06 2.58 -10.92
C TYR A 98 -6.04 2.74 -9.74
N ASP A 99 -7.30 3.08 -10.04
CA ASP A 99 -8.34 3.45 -9.07
C ASP A 99 -7.94 4.64 -8.16
N ILE A 100 -7.05 5.50 -8.65
CA ILE A 100 -6.59 6.71 -7.97
C ILE A 100 -7.29 7.93 -8.60
N PRO A 101 -8.13 8.67 -7.84
CA PRO A 101 -8.90 9.81 -8.35
C PRO A 101 -8.05 10.88 -9.04
N ASP A 102 -6.89 11.23 -8.50
CA ASP A 102 -5.99 12.24 -9.08
C ASP A 102 -5.43 11.80 -10.44
N PHE A 103 -5.11 10.49 -10.57
CA PHE A 103 -4.64 9.97 -11.85
C PHE A 103 -5.75 10.00 -12.90
N GLU A 104 -6.95 9.56 -12.54
CA GLU A 104 -8.12 9.62 -13.42
C GLU A 104 -8.38 11.08 -13.86
N HIS A 105 -8.36 12.02 -12.92
CA HIS A 105 -8.57 13.44 -13.21
C HIS A 105 -7.52 14.01 -14.18
N ASN A 106 -6.24 13.69 -13.96
CA ASN A 106 -5.15 14.15 -14.84
C ASN A 106 -5.25 13.56 -16.24
N ILE A 107 -5.64 12.27 -16.36
CA ILE A 107 -5.87 11.62 -17.66
C ILE A 107 -7.04 12.29 -18.39
N LEU A 108 -8.15 12.52 -17.68
CA LEU A 108 -9.34 13.17 -18.23
C LEU A 108 -9.01 14.57 -18.77
N ARG A 109 -8.24 15.37 -18.02
CA ARG A 109 -7.77 16.69 -18.50
C ARG A 109 -6.91 16.57 -19.75
N GLY A 110 -5.94 15.64 -19.78
CA GLY A 110 -5.10 15.40 -20.95
C GLY A 110 -5.90 14.96 -22.17
N PHE A 111 -6.95 14.15 -21.98
CA PHE A 111 -7.85 13.76 -23.06
C PHE A 111 -8.71 14.91 -23.57
N LEU A 112 -9.17 15.79 -22.68
CA LEU A 112 -9.88 17.01 -23.05
C LEU A 112 -8.99 17.98 -23.86
N GLU A 113 -7.73 18.14 -23.45
CA GLU A 113 -6.73 18.94 -24.18
C GLU A 113 -6.43 18.37 -25.58
N LYS A 114 -6.41 17.05 -25.74
CA LYS A 114 -6.28 16.33 -27.00
C LYS A 114 -7.56 16.35 -27.86
N GLN A 115 -8.66 16.89 -27.35
CA GLN A 115 -9.94 16.97 -28.04
C GLN A 115 -10.48 15.61 -28.51
N ILE A 116 -10.43 14.57 -27.64
CA ILE A 116 -11.00 13.26 -27.96
C ILE A 116 -12.48 13.39 -28.37
N ARG A 117 -12.96 12.48 -29.26
CA ARG A 117 -14.33 12.50 -29.77
C ARG A 117 -15.34 11.85 -28.84
N GLY A 118 -14.87 10.95 -27.99
CA GLY A 118 -15.70 10.24 -27.02
C GLY A 118 -14.84 9.53 -25.99
N LEU A 119 -15.47 9.05 -24.94
CA LEU A 119 -14.80 8.38 -23.81
C LEU A 119 -15.50 7.09 -23.44
N ILE A 120 -14.72 6.03 -23.23
CA ILE A 120 -15.14 4.81 -22.55
C ILE A 120 -14.35 4.71 -21.27
N ILE A 121 -15.01 4.52 -20.11
CA ILE A 121 -14.34 4.58 -18.83
C ILE A 121 -14.91 3.59 -17.81
N VAL A 122 -14.02 2.97 -17.03
CA VAL A 122 -14.33 2.35 -15.73
C VAL A 122 -13.88 3.35 -14.66
N SER A 123 -14.78 4.25 -14.26
CA SER A 123 -14.41 5.37 -13.36
C SER A 123 -14.18 4.92 -11.92
N CYS A 124 -13.19 5.52 -11.25
CA CYS A 124 -13.00 5.36 -9.81
C CYS A 124 -13.67 6.48 -8.98
N GLN A 125 -14.36 7.43 -9.63
CA GLN A 125 -15.01 8.60 -9.02
C GLN A 125 -16.53 8.60 -9.29
N PRO A 126 -17.32 7.76 -8.59
CA PRO A 126 -18.79 7.70 -8.80
C PRO A 126 -19.50 9.02 -8.43
N ASP A 127 -18.88 9.86 -7.59
CA ASP A 127 -19.46 11.12 -7.10
C ASP A 127 -19.08 12.33 -7.98
N ASN A 128 -18.34 12.13 -9.09
CA ASN A 128 -17.83 13.23 -9.92
C ASN A 128 -18.77 13.62 -11.08
N GLN A 129 -20.08 13.56 -10.84
CA GLN A 129 -21.13 13.89 -11.81
C GLN A 129 -20.92 15.28 -12.44
N ASP A 130 -20.58 16.28 -11.64
CA ASP A 130 -20.41 17.67 -12.08
C ASP A 130 -19.33 17.82 -13.15
N PHE A 131 -18.21 17.13 -13.01
CA PHE A 131 -17.14 17.16 -14.01
C PHE A 131 -17.59 16.51 -15.32
N PHE A 132 -18.17 15.30 -15.21
CA PHE A 132 -18.61 14.56 -16.40
C PHE A 132 -19.73 15.31 -17.15
N SER A 133 -20.72 15.85 -16.46
CA SER A 133 -21.83 16.63 -17.06
C SER A 133 -21.36 17.88 -17.79
N ARG A 134 -20.28 18.52 -17.31
CA ARG A 134 -19.73 19.74 -17.96
C ARG A 134 -18.94 19.44 -19.23
N HIS A 135 -18.30 18.29 -19.31
CA HIS A 135 -17.31 18.00 -20.36
C HIS A 135 -17.77 16.93 -21.35
N PHE A 136 -18.77 16.13 -20.99
CA PHE A 136 -19.29 15.05 -21.80
C PHE A 136 -20.80 15.14 -21.93
N SER A 137 -21.28 15.03 -23.15
CA SER A 137 -22.71 14.98 -23.46
C SER A 137 -22.95 14.15 -24.71
N PRO A 138 -24.14 13.55 -24.88
CA PRO A 138 -24.49 12.80 -26.08
C PRO A 138 -24.25 13.56 -27.39
N GLU A 139 -24.45 14.88 -27.38
CA GLU A 139 -24.36 15.69 -28.58
C GLU A 139 -22.92 16.10 -28.96
N THR A 140 -22.07 16.30 -27.96
CA THR A 140 -20.75 16.90 -28.20
C THR A 140 -19.60 15.91 -28.05
N ARG A 141 -19.63 15.15 -26.97
CA ARG A 141 -18.60 14.17 -26.61
C ARG A 141 -19.24 13.05 -25.84
N PRO A 142 -19.72 11.99 -26.53
CA PRO A 142 -20.42 10.89 -25.87
C PRO A 142 -19.54 10.12 -24.91
N LEU A 143 -20.17 9.59 -23.86
CA LEU A 143 -19.56 8.86 -22.77
C LEU A 143 -20.22 7.49 -22.61
N VAL A 144 -19.40 6.46 -22.42
CA VAL A 144 -19.85 5.11 -22.03
C VAL A 144 -19.17 4.75 -20.70
N LEU A 145 -19.98 4.46 -19.71
CA LEU A 145 -19.55 3.94 -18.40
C LEU A 145 -19.60 2.41 -18.43
N ILE A 146 -18.54 1.78 -17.97
CA ILE A 146 -18.46 0.33 -17.84
C ILE A 146 -18.44 -0.03 -16.34
N ASP A 147 -19.32 -0.95 -15.92
CA ASP A 147 -19.45 -1.52 -14.57
C ASP A 147 -19.73 -0.53 -13.44
N ARG A 148 -19.13 0.65 -13.47
CA ARG A 148 -19.21 1.66 -12.43
C ARG A 148 -20.07 2.82 -12.92
N ASP A 149 -21.25 2.89 -12.38
CA ASP A 149 -22.22 3.95 -12.69
C ASP A 149 -21.88 5.25 -11.95
N ILE A 150 -22.29 6.37 -12.53
CA ILE A 150 -22.27 7.70 -11.91
C ILE A 150 -23.73 8.14 -11.81
N GLU A 151 -24.22 8.32 -10.60
CA GLU A 151 -25.62 8.65 -10.36
C GLU A 151 -26.02 9.96 -11.04
N ASN A 152 -27.25 9.96 -11.60
CA ASN A 152 -27.85 11.13 -12.28
C ASN A 152 -27.06 11.66 -13.50
N LEU A 153 -26.11 10.91 -14.05
CA LEU A 153 -25.39 11.26 -15.27
C LEU A 153 -26.08 10.69 -16.50
N CYS A 154 -26.34 11.53 -17.51
CA CYS A 154 -26.83 11.07 -18.81
C CYS A 154 -25.64 10.55 -19.64
N ALA A 155 -25.37 9.24 -19.52
CA ALA A 155 -24.34 8.52 -20.25
C ALA A 155 -24.81 7.10 -20.56
N ASN A 156 -24.27 6.51 -21.63
CA ASN A 156 -24.46 5.07 -21.84
C ASN A 156 -23.77 4.30 -20.71
N TYR A 157 -24.45 3.27 -20.21
CA TYR A 157 -23.93 2.43 -19.15
C TYR A 157 -24.05 0.96 -19.54
N ILE A 158 -22.98 0.20 -19.31
CA ILE A 158 -22.97 -1.24 -19.55
C ILE A 158 -22.29 -1.97 -18.39
N SER A 159 -22.92 -3.05 -17.91
CA SER A 159 -22.39 -3.90 -16.83
C SER A 159 -22.95 -5.31 -16.92
N PHE A 160 -22.49 -6.20 -16.03
CA PHE A 160 -23.11 -7.51 -15.78
C PHE A 160 -24.13 -7.45 -14.65
N ASP A 161 -25.06 -8.41 -14.62
CA ASP A 161 -25.99 -8.60 -13.52
C ASP A 161 -25.32 -9.31 -12.34
N ASN A 162 -24.48 -8.57 -11.64
CA ASN A 162 -23.74 -9.08 -10.47
C ASN A 162 -24.70 -9.36 -9.28
N TYR A 163 -25.80 -8.60 -9.16
CA TYR A 163 -26.80 -8.83 -8.12
C TYR A 163 -27.38 -10.23 -8.20
N SER A 164 -27.96 -10.58 -9.35
CA SER A 164 -28.61 -11.87 -9.54
C SER A 164 -27.63 -13.03 -9.41
N MET A 165 -26.41 -12.85 -9.89
CA MET A 165 -25.40 -13.91 -9.82
C MET A 165 -24.95 -14.17 -8.38
N VAL A 166 -24.60 -13.15 -7.61
CA VAL A 166 -24.18 -13.30 -6.20
C VAL A 166 -25.35 -13.79 -5.34
N TYR A 167 -26.57 -13.30 -5.59
CA TYR A 167 -27.77 -13.80 -4.93
C TYR A 167 -27.95 -15.30 -5.15
N GLN A 168 -27.85 -15.77 -6.41
CA GLN A 168 -28.02 -17.19 -6.77
C GLN A 168 -26.96 -18.07 -6.11
N ILE A 169 -25.66 -17.69 -6.22
CA ILE A 169 -24.57 -18.43 -5.59
C ILE A 169 -24.81 -18.54 -4.08
N THR A 170 -25.17 -17.43 -3.44
CA THR A 170 -25.40 -17.40 -2.00
C THR A 170 -26.60 -18.28 -1.61
N ALA A 171 -27.72 -18.17 -2.33
CA ALA A 171 -28.93 -18.95 -2.05
C ALA A 171 -28.68 -20.46 -2.20
N ASP A 172 -27.91 -20.89 -3.18
CA ASP A 172 -27.58 -22.30 -3.39
C ASP A 172 -26.67 -22.83 -2.29
N LEU A 173 -25.64 -22.06 -1.88
CA LEU A 173 -24.79 -22.41 -0.76
C LEU A 173 -25.56 -22.56 0.56
N LEU A 174 -26.54 -21.69 0.78
CA LEU A 174 -27.39 -21.78 1.99
C LEU A 174 -28.33 -22.98 1.97
N ARG A 175 -28.75 -23.47 0.78
CA ARG A 175 -29.56 -24.70 0.65
C ARG A 175 -28.72 -25.95 0.87
N GLU A 176 -27.50 -25.99 0.37
CA GLU A 176 -26.63 -27.17 0.47
C GLU A 176 -26.02 -27.33 1.88
N ASN A 177 -25.69 -26.23 2.53
CA ASN A 177 -25.02 -26.19 3.84
C ASN A 177 -25.67 -25.14 4.74
N SER A 178 -26.08 -25.52 5.95
CA SER A 178 -26.64 -24.59 6.96
C SER A 178 -25.63 -23.51 7.47
N LEU A 179 -24.49 -23.33 6.82
CA LEU A 179 -23.39 -22.50 7.26
C LEU A 179 -23.34 -21.20 6.43
N GLN A 180 -22.88 -20.12 7.08
CA GLN A 180 -22.84 -18.80 6.45
C GLN A 180 -21.56 -18.60 5.63
N PRO A 181 -21.65 -18.32 4.32
CA PRO A 181 -20.51 -17.94 3.49
C PRO A 181 -20.01 -16.53 3.84
N VAL A 182 -18.87 -16.15 3.25
CA VAL A 182 -18.30 -14.79 3.29
C VAL A 182 -18.22 -14.24 1.88
N LEU A 183 -18.62 -12.99 1.70
CA LEU A 183 -18.39 -12.23 0.47
C LEU A 183 -17.12 -11.39 0.62
N ILE A 184 -16.14 -11.59 -0.26
CA ILE A 184 -14.95 -10.73 -0.40
C ILE A 184 -15.06 -9.99 -1.73
N THR A 185 -15.22 -8.67 -1.69
CA THR A 185 -15.66 -7.83 -2.80
C THR A 185 -14.82 -6.56 -2.89
N GLY A 186 -15.01 -5.76 -3.93
CA GLY A 186 -14.44 -4.42 -4.04
C GLY A 186 -15.15 -3.37 -3.18
N PRO A 187 -14.76 -2.09 -3.34
CA PRO A 187 -15.38 -1.00 -2.58
C PRO A 187 -16.86 -0.83 -2.90
N GLN A 188 -17.69 -0.72 -1.88
CA GLN A 188 -19.14 -0.54 -2.00
C GLN A 188 -19.53 0.74 -2.77
N LYS A 189 -18.64 1.74 -2.83
CA LYS A 189 -18.90 2.94 -3.64
C LYS A 189 -19.04 2.67 -5.14
N PHE A 190 -18.55 1.54 -5.64
CA PHE A 190 -18.72 1.12 -7.03
C PHE A 190 -20.03 0.36 -7.19
N SER A 191 -20.86 0.79 -8.13
CA SER A 191 -22.23 0.24 -8.32
C SER A 191 -22.24 -1.27 -8.58
N CYS A 192 -21.26 -1.82 -9.31
CA CYS A 192 -21.14 -3.25 -9.55
C CYS A 192 -20.87 -4.04 -8.26
N GLU A 193 -20.06 -3.49 -7.36
CA GLU A 193 -19.76 -4.11 -6.06
C GLU A 193 -20.92 -3.94 -5.08
N ALA A 194 -21.56 -2.76 -5.06
CA ALA A 194 -22.79 -2.54 -4.28
C ALA A 194 -23.90 -3.53 -4.68
N ASN A 195 -24.07 -3.80 -5.97
CA ASN A 195 -25.02 -4.81 -6.47
C ASN A 195 -24.66 -6.21 -5.96
N SER A 196 -23.39 -6.56 -5.93
CA SER A 196 -22.91 -7.84 -5.37
C SER A 196 -23.23 -7.96 -3.88
N ILE A 197 -22.98 -6.88 -3.13
CA ILE A 197 -23.29 -6.80 -1.69
C ILE A 197 -24.80 -6.96 -1.47
N HIS A 198 -25.64 -6.23 -2.18
CA HIS A 198 -27.08 -6.31 -2.06
C HIS A 198 -27.62 -7.72 -2.43
N GLY A 199 -27.03 -8.37 -3.46
CA GLY A 199 -27.37 -9.75 -3.81
C GLY A 199 -27.08 -10.71 -2.65
N PHE A 200 -25.93 -10.57 -2.01
CA PHE A 200 -25.54 -11.38 -0.86
C PHE A 200 -26.45 -11.16 0.35
N GLU A 201 -26.66 -9.89 0.73
CA GLU A 201 -27.53 -9.51 1.86
C GLU A 201 -28.96 -10.01 1.69
N ASN A 202 -29.54 -9.84 0.50
CA ASN A 202 -30.90 -10.28 0.22
C ASN A 202 -31.03 -11.81 0.23
N ALA A 203 -30.04 -12.56 -0.23
CA ALA A 203 -30.06 -14.01 -0.14
C ALA A 203 -30.01 -14.50 1.32
N LEU A 204 -29.20 -13.89 2.19
CA LEU A 204 -29.19 -14.18 3.62
C LEU A 204 -30.52 -13.84 4.28
N SER A 205 -31.07 -12.66 3.99
CA SER A 205 -32.33 -12.18 4.55
C SER A 205 -33.50 -13.11 4.15
N HIS A 206 -33.57 -13.53 2.89
CA HIS A 206 -34.61 -14.48 2.41
C HIS A 206 -34.47 -15.87 3.04
N ALA A 207 -33.26 -16.26 3.45
CA ALA A 207 -33.04 -17.50 4.21
C ALA A 207 -33.32 -17.33 5.72
N GLY A 208 -33.73 -16.15 6.17
CA GLY A 208 -33.97 -15.85 7.59
C GLY A 208 -32.70 -15.73 8.45
N LEU A 209 -31.56 -15.51 7.82
CA LEU A 209 -30.27 -15.41 8.50
C LEU A 209 -29.87 -13.93 8.71
N VAL A 210 -29.23 -13.68 9.85
CA VAL A 210 -28.69 -12.35 10.18
C VAL A 210 -27.28 -12.22 9.63
N LEU A 211 -26.96 -11.06 9.05
CA LEU A 211 -25.62 -10.74 8.61
C LEU A 211 -24.68 -10.67 9.82
N LEU A 212 -23.66 -11.54 9.85
CA LEU A 212 -22.65 -11.52 10.92
C LEU A 212 -21.60 -10.46 10.65
N PRO A 213 -20.92 -9.96 11.68
CA PRO A 213 -19.68 -9.23 11.49
C PRO A 213 -18.69 -10.03 10.62
N ASP A 214 -17.95 -9.36 9.76
CA ASP A 214 -17.02 -9.97 8.80
C ASP A 214 -17.65 -10.94 7.77
N SER A 215 -18.97 -10.87 7.53
CA SER A 215 -19.61 -11.61 6.42
C SER A 215 -19.39 -10.94 5.07
N ILE A 216 -19.14 -9.63 5.06
CA ILE A 216 -18.79 -8.85 3.88
C ILE A 216 -17.46 -8.17 4.14
N ILE A 217 -16.47 -8.44 3.30
CA ILE A 217 -15.12 -7.90 3.40
C ILE A 217 -14.81 -7.13 2.13
N GLN A 218 -14.56 -5.82 2.28
CA GLN A 218 -14.18 -4.96 1.17
C GLN A 218 -12.66 -4.95 0.96
N THR A 219 -12.26 -4.88 -0.31
CA THR A 219 -10.87 -4.91 -0.77
C THR A 219 -10.65 -3.84 -1.85
N ASN A 220 -9.41 -3.66 -2.28
CA ASN A 220 -9.06 -2.84 -3.44
C ASN A 220 -9.08 -3.61 -4.78
N LEU A 221 -9.70 -4.79 -4.83
CA LEU A 221 -9.78 -5.69 -5.99
C LEU A 221 -8.44 -6.28 -6.45
N SER A 222 -7.36 -6.17 -5.67
CA SER A 222 -6.07 -6.78 -5.97
C SER A 222 -5.94 -8.19 -5.38
N ARG A 223 -5.06 -9.01 -6.00
CA ARG A 223 -4.67 -10.33 -5.48
C ARG A 223 -4.09 -10.22 -4.06
N GLU A 224 -3.25 -9.21 -3.85
CA GLU A 224 -2.57 -8.97 -2.58
C GLU A 224 -3.54 -8.69 -1.45
N ASP A 225 -4.58 -7.88 -1.74
CA ASP A 225 -5.60 -7.58 -0.72
C ASP A 225 -6.51 -8.78 -0.47
N GLY A 226 -6.82 -9.56 -1.50
CA GLY A 226 -7.49 -10.87 -1.36
C GLY A 226 -6.73 -11.80 -0.42
N PHE A 227 -5.42 -11.96 -0.60
CA PHE A 227 -4.55 -12.72 0.29
C PHE A 227 -4.55 -12.19 1.72
N ARG A 228 -4.33 -10.89 1.90
CA ARG A 228 -4.27 -10.22 3.19
C ARG A 228 -5.58 -10.38 3.98
N LYS A 229 -6.72 -10.10 3.34
CA LYS A 229 -8.04 -10.19 3.98
C LYS A 229 -8.42 -11.63 4.33
N THR A 230 -8.08 -12.60 3.49
CA THR A 230 -8.29 -14.02 3.78
C THR A 230 -7.47 -14.46 5.00
N THR A 231 -6.20 -14.08 5.06
CA THR A 231 -5.33 -14.37 6.20
C THR A 231 -5.88 -13.75 7.49
N GLN A 232 -6.41 -12.53 7.45
CA GLN A 232 -7.05 -11.87 8.59
C GLN A 232 -8.37 -12.57 9.00
N LEU A 233 -9.19 -12.98 8.03
CA LEU A 233 -10.45 -13.69 8.27
C LEU A 233 -10.21 -15.02 8.99
N LEU A 234 -9.28 -15.84 8.48
CA LEU A 234 -9.00 -17.18 9.02
C LEU A 234 -8.47 -17.16 10.45
N ARG A 235 -7.92 -16.06 10.90
CA ARG A 235 -7.55 -15.84 12.32
C ARG A 235 -8.75 -15.64 13.24
N ARG A 236 -9.87 -15.17 12.72
CA ARG A 236 -11.09 -14.86 13.48
C ARG A 236 -12.11 -15.98 13.40
N ARG A 237 -12.33 -16.50 12.20
CA ARG A 237 -13.27 -17.58 11.93
C ARG A 237 -12.92 -18.32 10.66
N ILE A 238 -13.35 -19.57 10.58
CA ILE A 238 -13.26 -20.38 9.36
C ILE A 238 -14.59 -20.25 8.62
N PRO A 239 -14.62 -19.67 7.40
CA PRO A 239 -15.85 -19.57 6.61
C PRO A 239 -16.24 -20.93 6.03
N SER A 240 -17.52 -21.15 5.78
CA SER A 240 -17.98 -22.36 5.09
C SER A 240 -17.69 -22.34 3.58
N ALA A 241 -17.71 -21.16 2.99
CA ALA A 241 -17.37 -20.87 1.60
C ALA A 241 -16.98 -19.39 1.47
N ILE A 242 -16.26 -19.05 0.43
CA ILE A 242 -15.95 -17.67 0.08
C ILE A 242 -16.51 -17.37 -1.31
N ILE A 243 -17.23 -16.26 -1.42
CA ILE A 243 -17.71 -15.70 -2.69
C ILE A 243 -16.86 -14.47 -2.98
N THR A 244 -16.41 -14.28 -4.21
CA THR A 244 -15.62 -13.10 -4.60
C THR A 244 -16.00 -12.57 -5.99
N THR A 245 -15.75 -11.29 -6.22
CA THR A 245 -16.23 -10.56 -7.40
C THR A 245 -15.24 -10.50 -8.55
N SER A 246 -14.02 -11.04 -8.38
CA SER A 246 -13.01 -11.10 -9.47
C SER A 246 -12.04 -12.27 -9.31
N GLU A 247 -11.46 -12.73 -10.44
CA GLU A 247 -10.45 -13.80 -10.45
C GLU A 247 -9.14 -13.36 -9.78
N SER A 248 -8.76 -12.08 -9.88
CA SER A 248 -7.60 -11.55 -9.18
C SER A 248 -7.74 -11.71 -7.66
N LEU A 249 -8.92 -11.39 -7.10
CA LEU A 249 -9.21 -11.64 -5.69
C LEU A 249 -9.19 -13.13 -5.37
N ALA A 250 -9.84 -13.97 -6.20
CA ALA A 250 -9.89 -15.42 -6.00
C ALA A 250 -8.49 -16.02 -5.91
N SER A 251 -7.56 -15.60 -6.77
CA SER A 251 -6.15 -16.04 -6.73
C SER A 251 -5.48 -15.76 -5.38
N GLY A 252 -5.64 -14.54 -4.85
CA GLY A 252 -5.10 -14.18 -3.53
C GLY A 252 -5.77 -14.92 -2.38
N ILE A 253 -7.09 -15.09 -2.45
CA ILE A 253 -7.87 -15.84 -1.46
C ILE A 253 -7.38 -17.28 -1.36
N ILE A 254 -7.23 -17.96 -2.50
CA ILE A 254 -6.77 -19.35 -2.56
C ILE A 254 -5.35 -19.49 -2.03
N GLU A 255 -4.47 -18.55 -2.34
CA GLU A 255 -3.12 -18.51 -1.79
C GLU A 255 -3.14 -18.38 -0.26
N GLY A 256 -4.01 -17.51 0.28
CA GLY A 256 -4.22 -17.37 1.72
C GLY A 256 -4.76 -18.65 2.36
N LEU A 257 -5.75 -19.30 1.75
CA LEU A 257 -6.29 -20.59 2.21
C LEU A 257 -5.19 -21.66 2.22
N THR A 258 -4.42 -21.79 1.14
CA THR A 258 -3.34 -22.77 1.00
C THR A 258 -2.28 -22.58 2.06
N LEU A 259 -1.87 -21.33 2.32
CA LEU A 259 -0.90 -20.99 3.37
C LEU A 259 -1.35 -21.48 4.75
N HIS A 260 -2.66 -21.41 5.03
CA HIS A 260 -3.25 -21.88 6.29
C HIS A 260 -3.59 -23.36 6.30
N GLY A 261 -3.25 -24.11 5.25
CA GLY A 261 -3.49 -25.55 5.14
C GLY A 261 -4.93 -25.94 4.78
N TYR A 262 -5.73 -24.98 4.27
CA TYR A 262 -7.08 -25.28 3.78
C TYR A 262 -7.10 -25.57 2.28
N SER A 263 -7.74 -26.66 1.89
CA SER A 263 -8.05 -26.95 0.49
C SER A 263 -9.39 -26.32 0.07
N GLN A 264 -9.58 -26.21 -1.24
CA GLN A 264 -10.85 -25.74 -1.79
C GLN A 264 -12.01 -26.77 -1.62
N GLU A 265 -11.71 -28.00 -1.24
CA GLU A 265 -12.74 -28.99 -0.83
C GLU A 265 -13.28 -28.68 0.56
N GLN A 266 -12.44 -28.12 1.43
CA GLN A 266 -12.83 -27.72 2.79
C GLN A 266 -13.48 -26.33 2.82
N ILE A 267 -12.94 -25.38 2.04
CA ILE A 267 -13.47 -24.01 1.91
C ILE A 267 -13.55 -23.67 0.42
N PRO A 268 -14.67 -23.96 -0.24
CA PRO A 268 -14.85 -23.68 -1.66
C PRO A 268 -14.87 -22.16 -1.93
N VAL A 269 -14.23 -21.75 -3.01
CA VAL A 269 -14.17 -20.37 -3.48
C VAL A 269 -15.01 -20.23 -4.75
N TYR A 270 -15.99 -19.35 -4.71
CA TYR A 270 -16.85 -18.97 -5.83
C TYR A 270 -16.43 -17.61 -6.34
N THR A 271 -16.18 -17.48 -7.65
CA THR A 271 -15.79 -16.20 -8.24
C THR A 271 -16.69 -15.78 -9.39
N LEU A 272 -16.84 -14.46 -9.54
CA LEU A 272 -17.32 -13.88 -10.79
C LEU A 272 -16.14 -13.79 -11.74
N GLY A 273 -15.88 -14.88 -12.46
CA GLY A 273 -14.75 -15.00 -13.39
C GLY A 273 -15.04 -14.49 -14.79
N GLU A 274 -14.04 -14.55 -15.64
CA GLU A 274 -14.10 -14.21 -17.06
C GLU A 274 -14.32 -15.46 -17.91
N GLU A 275 -14.78 -15.27 -19.15
CA GLU A 275 -14.88 -16.33 -20.13
C GLU A 275 -13.48 -16.62 -20.73
N HIS A 276 -12.95 -17.83 -20.46
CA HIS A 276 -11.67 -18.27 -21.01
C HIS A 276 -11.91 -19.27 -22.14
N TRP A 277 -11.12 -19.16 -23.22
CA TRP A 277 -11.15 -20.14 -24.32
C TRP A 277 -10.61 -21.52 -23.89
N ASN A 278 -9.86 -21.57 -22.77
CA ASN A 278 -9.28 -22.79 -22.21
C ASN A 278 -9.65 -22.93 -20.74
N TYR A 279 -10.83 -23.48 -20.47
CA TYR A 279 -11.38 -23.69 -19.12
C TYR A 279 -10.54 -24.58 -18.20
N HIS A 280 -9.56 -25.32 -18.72
CA HIS A 280 -8.82 -26.31 -17.95
C HIS A 280 -7.52 -25.79 -17.32
N THR A 281 -7.07 -24.58 -17.62
CA THR A 281 -5.74 -24.14 -17.24
C THR A 281 -5.68 -22.87 -16.35
N HIS A 282 -6.77 -22.15 -16.14
CA HIS A 282 -6.70 -20.82 -15.53
C HIS A 282 -7.71 -20.49 -14.44
N SER A 283 -8.70 -21.34 -14.12
CA SER A 283 -9.55 -21.08 -12.97
C SER A 283 -8.88 -21.56 -11.69
N PHE A 284 -8.50 -20.64 -10.83
CA PHE A 284 -7.98 -20.94 -9.49
C PHE A 284 -9.11 -21.29 -8.51
N ALA A 285 -10.34 -20.87 -8.79
CA ALA A 285 -11.49 -21.02 -7.91
C ALA A 285 -12.17 -22.39 -8.09
N SER A 286 -12.81 -22.89 -7.04
CA SER A 286 -13.62 -24.10 -7.08
C SER A 286 -14.80 -23.99 -8.05
N PHE A 287 -15.32 -22.78 -8.18
CA PHE A 287 -16.45 -22.44 -9.04
C PHE A 287 -16.26 -21.05 -9.61
N SER A 288 -16.35 -20.94 -10.93
CA SER A 288 -16.27 -19.67 -11.64
C SER A 288 -17.51 -19.46 -12.51
N SER A 289 -18.11 -18.26 -12.45
CA SER A 289 -19.05 -17.83 -13.47
C SER A 289 -18.29 -17.36 -14.71
N ALA A 290 -18.87 -17.48 -15.89
CA ALA A 290 -18.25 -16.94 -17.09
C ALA A 290 -18.94 -15.63 -17.50
N ARG A 291 -18.22 -14.52 -17.38
CA ARG A 291 -18.61 -13.20 -17.86
C ARG A 291 -17.94 -12.93 -19.21
N PRO A 292 -18.70 -12.76 -20.31
CA PRO A 292 -18.11 -12.49 -21.61
C PRO A 292 -17.57 -11.05 -21.72
N ALA A 293 -16.43 -10.79 -21.11
CA ALA A 293 -15.83 -9.44 -20.99
C ALA A 293 -15.46 -8.82 -22.36
N ILE A 294 -15.05 -9.65 -23.35
CA ILE A 294 -14.84 -9.18 -24.74
C ILE A 294 -16.15 -8.61 -25.30
N ARG A 295 -17.27 -9.30 -25.07
CA ARG A 295 -18.59 -8.84 -25.54
C ARG A 295 -19.02 -7.55 -24.85
N LEU A 296 -18.68 -7.38 -23.57
CA LEU A 296 -18.90 -6.14 -22.82
C LEU A 296 -18.17 -4.97 -23.51
N GLY A 297 -16.88 -5.13 -23.80
CA GLY A 297 -16.07 -4.13 -24.50
C GLY A 297 -16.58 -3.81 -25.91
N GLN A 298 -16.95 -4.85 -26.69
CA GLN A 298 -17.55 -4.65 -28.03
C GLN A 298 -18.84 -3.85 -27.97
N THR A 299 -19.70 -4.17 -26.99
CA THR A 299 -20.98 -3.46 -26.83
C THR A 299 -20.74 -2.00 -26.43
N ALA A 300 -19.77 -1.74 -25.53
CA ALA A 300 -19.40 -0.38 -25.16
C ALA A 300 -18.92 0.44 -26.38
N ALA A 301 -18.05 -0.14 -27.21
CA ALA A 301 -17.60 0.51 -28.44
C ALA A 301 -18.76 0.76 -29.42
N ASN A 302 -19.67 -0.19 -29.58
CA ASN A 302 -20.84 -0.03 -30.46
C ASN A 302 -21.79 1.07 -29.96
N LEU A 303 -22.06 1.15 -28.67
CA LEU A 303 -22.87 2.23 -28.07
C LEU A 303 -22.23 3.60 -28.34
N LEU A 304 -20.92 3.72 -28.16
CA LEU A 304 -20.22 4.96 -28.46
C LEU A 304 -20.27 5.32 -29.94
N LEU A 305 -20.01 4.34 -30.84
CA LEU A 305 -20.05 4.56 -32.29
C LEU A 305 -21.44 4.97 -32.80
N GLN A 306 -22.48 4.37 -32.24
CA GLN A 306 -23.86 4.74 -32.59
C GLN A 306 -24.15 6.20 -32.20
N GLN A 307 -23.74 6.59 -31.00
CA GLN A 307 -23.95 7.95 -30.51
C GLN A 307 -23.12 8.99 -31.30
N LEU A 308 -21.90 8.62 -31.73
CA LEU A 308 -21.08 9.47 -32.62
C LEU A 308 -21.69 9.68 -34.03
N ARG A 309 -22.45 8.66 -34.50
CA ARG A 309 -23.11 8.77 -35.83
C ARG A 309 -24.45 9.53 -35.81
N GLU A 310 -25.19 9.39 -34.71
CA GLU A 310 -26.55 9.91 -34.54
C GLU A 310 -26.72 10.65 -33.21
N PRO A 311 -26.01 11.79 -32.99
CA PRO A 311 -25.92 12.41 -31.68
C PRO A 311 -27.23 13.07 -31.19
N LEU A 312 -28.17 13.40 -32.07
CA LEU A 312 -29.39 14.17 -31.72
C LEU A 312 -30.65 13.32 -31.52
N THR A 313 -30.62 12.03 -31.81
CA THR A 313 -31.82 11.19 -31.86
C THR A 313 -31.87 10.08 -30.81
N ARG A 314 -30.80 9.93 -30.00
CA ARG A 314 -30.66 8.75 -29.12
C ARG A 314 -30.58 9.12 -27.65
N GLU A 315 -31.49 8.53 -26.90
CA GLU A 315 -31.41 8.51 -25.44
C GLU A 315 -30.22 7.66 -24.97
N CYS A 316 -29.69 7.93 -23.76
CA CYS A 316 -28.64 7.13 -23.15
C CYS A 316 -29.18 5.73 -22.82
N GLU A 317 -28.46 4.69 -23.22
CA GLU A 317 -28.86 3.28 -23.01
C GLU A 317 -28.18 2.69 -21.77
N ARG A 318 -28.92 1.87 -21.07
CA ARG A 318 -28.42 1.05 -19.94
C ARG A 318 -28.51 -0.42 -20.33
N VAL A 319 -27.36 -1.06 -20.52
CA VAL A 319 -27.27 -2.45 -20.99
C VAL A 319 -26.71 -3.32 -19.83
N ILE A 320 -27.50 -4.33 -19.44
CA ILE A 320 -27.09 -5.31 -18.44
C ILE A 320 -26.91 -6.66 -19.12
N LEU A 321 -25.67 -7.12 -19.18
CA LEU A 321 -25.34 -8.42 -19.76
C LEU A 321 -25.50 -9.53 -18.72
N GLN A 322 -25.90 -10.70 -19.20
CA GLN A 322 -25.99 -11.88 -18.37
C GLN A 322 -24.69 -12.67 -18.39
N SER A 323 -24.30 -13.18 -17.23
CA SER A 323 -23.20 -14.13 -17.06
C SER A 323 -23.77 -15.57 -16.94
N THR A 324 -22.94 -16.55 -17.22
CA THR A 324 -23.35 -17.97 -17.03
C THR A 324 -23.13 -18.37 -15.57
N TYR A 325 -23.98 -19.29 -15.09
CA TYR A 325 -23.88 -19.86 -13.75
C TYR A 325 -22.52 -20.57 -13.55
N PRO A 326 -21.94 -20.58 -12.33
CA PRO A 326 -20.66 -21.20 -12.06
C PRO A 326 -20.60 -22.68 -12.47
N ILE A 327 -19.51 -23.07 -13.14
CA ILE A 327 -19.22 -24.44 -13.51
C ILE A 327 -18.35 -25.07 -12.43
N ARG A 328 -18.74 -26.28 -11.97
CA ARG A 328 -17.98 -27.02 -10.95
C ARG A 328 -16.74 -27.65 -11.57
N GLU A 329 -15.54 -27.16 -11.23
CA GLU A 329 -14.27 -27.79 -11.56
C GLU A 329 -13.79 -28.68 -10.40
N LYS A 330 -13.29 -29.87 -10.69
CA LYS A 330 -12.67 -30.74 -9.66
C LYS A 330 -11.24 -30.34 -9.39
N SER A 331 -10.98 -29.89 -8.16
CA SER A 331 -9.63 -29.61 -7.68
C SER A 331 -8.93 -30.87 -7.16
N ALA A 332 -7.60 -30.94 -7.34
CA ALA A 332 -6.77 -32.02 -6.79
C ALA A 332 -6.46 -31.76 -5.30
N ALA A 333 -6.70 -32.74 -4.46
CA ALA A 333 -6.50 -32.68 -3.01
C ALA A 333 -5.01 -32.57 -2.61
N CYS A 334 -4.73 -31.74 -1.61
CA CYS A 334 -3.42 -31.68 -0.95
C CYS A 334 -3.58 -32.12 0.52
N PRO A 335 -2.93 -33.21 0.97
CA PRO A 335 -3.07 -33.69 2.33
C PRO A 335 -1.87 -33.26 3.20
N PHE A 336 -2.12 -32.56 4.30
CA PHE A 336 -1.16 -32.45 5.40
C PHE A 336 -1.88 -32.55 6.77
N VAL A 337 -1.44 -33.51 7.57
CA VAL A 337 -1.83 -33.69 8.96
C VAL A 337 -0.56 -33.61 9.80
N SER A 338 -0.47 -32.63 10.73
CA SER A 338 0.66 -32.52 11.65
C SER A 338 0.45 -33.43 12.88
N ASP A 339 1.44 -34.26 13.17
CA ASP A 339 1.51 -35.11 14.37
C ASP A 339 2.22 -34.28 15.46
N GLY A 340 1.46 -33.41 16.16
CA GLY A 340 1.95 -32.38 17.06
C GLY A 340 2.61 -32.90 18.36
N LYS A 341 3.87 -33.36 18.26
CA LYS A 341 4.66 -33.76 19.44
C LYS A 341 5.54 -32.69 20.07
N LYS A 342 5.90 -31.61 19.33
CA LYS A 342 6.78 -30.53 19.80
C LYS A 342 6.05 -29.20 19.72
N VAL A 343 6.09 -28.42 20.81
CA VAL A 343 5.43 -27.11 20.90
C VAL A 343 6.46 -26.04 21.23
N LEU A 344 6.74 -25.17 20.25
CA LEU A 344 7.64 -24.04 20.40
C LEU A 344 6.91 -22.85 21.03
N ARG A 345 7.42 -22.32 22.13
CA ARG A 345 6.83 -21.20 22.86
C ARG A 345 7.47 -19.90 22.44
N LEU A 346 6.66 -18.99 21.90
CA LEU A 346 7.09 -17.71 21.35
C LEU A 346 6.61 -16.56 22.24
N LEU A 347 7.46 -15.57 22.49
CA LEU A 347 7.08 -14.30 23.12
C LEU A 347 7.28 -13.16 22.12
N MET A 348 6.20 -12.47 21.80
CA MET A 348 6.19 -11.43 20.78
C MET A 348 5.55 -10.14 21.31
N ILE A 349 5.97 -9.00 20.75
CA ILE A 349 5.43 -7.68 21.11
C ILE A 349 4.06 -7.45 20.45
N ASP A 350 3.19 -6.71 21.13
CA ASP A 350 1.89 -6.29 20.60
C ASP A 350 2.04 -5.10 19.64
N THR A 351 2.15 -5.40 18.35
CA THR A 351 2.19 -4.41 17.26
C THR A 351 1.40 -4.89 16.05
N PRO A 352 0.89 -3.97 15.20
CA PRO A 352 0.21 -4.35 13.96
C PRO A 352 1.04 -5.29 13.08
N GLN A 353 2.37 -5.11 13.03
CA GLN A 353 3.25 -5.99 12.26
C GLN A 353 3.32 -7.40 12.81
N VAL A 354 3.45 -7.56 14.11
CA VAL A 354 3.43 -8.89 14.72
C VAL A 354 2.10 -9.57 14.46
N HIS A 355 0.99 -8.84 14.56
CA HIS A 355 -0.31 -9.40 14.21
C HIS A 355 -0.38 -9.83 12.74
N ALA A 356 0.23 -9.11 11.82
CA ALA A 356 0.38 -9.52 10.42
C ALA A 356 1.23 -10.81 10.30
N PHE A 357 2.38 -10.86 10.97
CA PHE A 357 3.26 -12.02 10.98
C PHE A 357 2.58 -13.30 11.51
N LEU A 358 1.74 -13.17 12.53
CA LEU A 358 1.00 -14.32 13.08
C LEU A 358 0.07 -14.98 12.04
N GLY A 359 -0.31 -14.26 10.99
CA GLY A 359 -1.00 -14.84 9.85
C GLY A 359 -0.17 -15.87 9.09
N LEU A 360 1.15 -15.87 9.21
CA LEU A 360 2.05 -16.79 8.52
C LEU A 360 2.45 -18.00 9.35
N ILE A 361 2.19 -18.00 10.64
CA ILE A 361 2.66 -19.06 11.57
C ILE A 361 2.20 -20.45 11.14
N LYS A 362 1.00 -20.54 10.56
CA LYS A 362 0.47 -21.81 10.09
C LYS A 362 1.29 -22.43 8.95
N ASP A 363 1.91 -21.62 8.10
CA ASP A 363 2.85 -22.10 7.09
C ASP A 363 4.07 -22.77 7.72
N PHE A 364 4.64 -22.17 8.78
CA PHE A 364 5.71 -22.80 9.55
C PHE A 364 5.29 -24.15 10.16
N GLU A 365 4.15 -24.19 10.84
CA GLU A 365 3.63 -25.40 11.46
C GLU A 365 3.40 -26.53 10.43
N ASN A 366 2.86 -26.18 9.26
CA ASN A 366 2.63 -27.12 8.17
C ASN A 366 3.93 -27.64 7.54
N LEU A 367 4.94 -26.78 7.37
CA LEU A 367 6.21 -27.15 6.78
C LEU A 367 7.12 -27.97 7.73
N SER A 368 7.16 -27.60 9.00
CA SER A 368 8.08 -28.18 9.99
C SER A 368 7.46 -29.32 10.80
N GLY A 369 6.13 -29.39 10.91
CA GLY A 369 5.42 -30.27 11.85
C GLY A 369 5.55 -29.85 13.32
N ILE A 370 6.10 -28.65 13.61
CA ILE A 370 6.29 -28.08 14.95
C ILE A 370 5.11 -27.16 15.24
N SER A 371 4.37 -27.43 16.31
CA SER A 371 3.31 -26.52 16.75
C SER A 371 3.87 -25.32 17.50
N THR A 372 3.15 -24.20 17.52
CA THR A 372 3.57 -22.99 18.22
C THR A 372 2.57 -22.57 19.29
N ARG A 373 3.06 -22.00 20.39
CA ARG A 373 2.26 -21.31 21.41
C ARG A 373 2.80 -19.90 21.57
N ILE A 374 1.97 -18.90 21.28
CA ILE A 374 2.40 -17.51 21.19
C ILE A 374 1.81 -16.71 22.34
N THR A 375 2.67 -15.97 23.04
CA THR A 375 2.31 -14.96 24.02
C THR A 375 2.63 -13.59 23.45
N ILE A 376 1.68 -12.66 23.49
CA ILE A 376 1.82 -11.29 22.99
C ILE A 376 1.73 -10.36 24.20
N LEU A 377 2.68 -9.42 24.33
CA LEU A 377 2.72 -8.44 25.40
C LEU A 377 2.93 -7.03 24.87
N PRO A 378 2.30 -6.01 25.48
CA PRO A 378 2.60 -4.62 25.20
C PRO A 378 4.06 -4.26 25.44
N HIS A 379 4.60 -3.27 24.71
CA HIS A 379 6.02 -2.88 24.80
C HIS A 379 6.47 -2.60 26.24
N HIS A 380 5.72 -1.80 26.99
CA HIS A 380 6.04 -1.38 28.35
C HIS A 380 6.05 -2.52 29.38
N GLN A 381 5.42 -3.66 29.09
CA GLN A 381 5.41 -4.85 29.96
C GLN A 381 6.36 -5.93 29.48
N PHE A 382 6.90 -5.80 28.26
CA PHE A 382 7.60 -6.89 27.59
C PHE A 382 8.92 -7.23 28.27
N TYR A 383 9.77 -6.22 28.50
CA TYR A 383 11.10 -6.43 29.07
C TYR A 383 11.04 -6.97 30.50
N GLU A 384 10.18 -6.40 31.36
CA GLU A 384 10.00 -6.86 32.74
C GLU A 384 9.48 -8.30 32.78
N SER A 385 8.44 -8.62 32.00
CA SER A 385 7.89 -9.98 31.93
C SER A 385 8.89 -10.99 31.39
N LEU A 386 9.73 -10.61 30.43
CA LEU A 386 10.81 -11.46 29.93
C LEU A 386 11.81 -11.79 31.05
N MET A 387 12.24 -10.77 31.81
CA MET A 387 13.22 -10.92 32.90
C MET A 387 12.64 -11.73 34.06
N GLU A 388 11.44 -11.41 34.54
CA GLU A 388 10.77 -12.17 35.61
C GLU A 388 10.64 -13.65 35.26
N LYS A 389 10.14 -13.95 34.06
CA LYS A 389 9.93 -15.35 33.62
C LYS A 389 11.26 -16.08 33.38
N HIS A 390 12.29 -15.36 32.93
CA HIS A 390 13.61 -15.98 32.76
C HIS A 390 14.22 -16.37 34.11
N TYR A 391 14.06 -15.54 35.16
CA TYR A 391 14.67 -15.82 36.48
C TYR A 391 13.80 -16.66 37.42
N ALA A 392 12.47 -16.60 37.32
CA ALA A 392 11.54 -17.28 38.21
C ALA A 392 11.32 -18.76 37.88
N ALA A 393 11.45 -19.17 36.61
CA ALA A 393 11.09 -20.51 36.18
C ALA A 393 12.24 -21.51 36.33
N GLN A 394 11.96 -22.74 36.80
CA GLN A 394 12.87 -23.88 36.70
C GLN A 394 13.02 -24.34 35.24
N ASP A 395 11.96 -24.16 34.40
CA ASP A 395 11.92 -24.46 32.98
C ASP A 395 11.87 -23.17 32.15
N ALA A 396 12.37 -23.22 30.93
CA ALA A 396 12.24 -22.09 29.97
C ALA A 396 10.78 -21.77 29.74
N SER A 397 10.34 -20.55 30.07
CA SER A 397 8.97 -20.10 29.80
C SER A 397 8.74 -19.80 28.32
N PHE A 398 9.81 -19.46 27.60
CA PHE A 398 9.82 -19.19 26.17
C PHE A 398 11.04 -19.80 25.51
N ASP A 399 10.86 -20.29 24.28
CA ASP A 399 11.95 -20.88 23.47
C ASP A 399 12.54 -19.81 22.54
N VAL A 400 11.66 -19.01 21.91
CA VAL A 400 12.04 -17.85 21.07
C VAL A 400 11.32 -16.61 21.57
N PHE A 401 12.03 -15.49 21.59
CA PHE A 401 11.42 -14.22 21.95
C PHE A 401 11.99 -13.07 21.09
N MET A 402 11.15 -12.03 20.92
CA MET A 402 11.58 -10.78 20.33
C MET A 402 12.41 -9.97 21.30
N TYR A 403 13.37 -9.22 20.81
CA TYR A 403 14.07 -8.20 21.60
C TYR A 403 14.37 -6.98 20.74
N ASP A 404 14.32 -5.81 21.38
CA ASP A 404 14.69 -4.55 20.76
C ASP A 404 16.22 -4.43 20.65
N ILE A 405 16.70 -3.74 19.61
CA ILE A 405 18.14 -3.51 19.36
C ILE A 405 18.87 -3.01 20.63
N PRO A 406 18.37 -2.03 21.40
CA PRO A 406 19.02 -1.54 22.61
C PRO A 406 19.18 -2.60 23.71
N TRP A 407 18.37 -3.65 23.71
CA TRP A 407 18.40 -4.70 24.75
C TRP A 407 19.44 -5.80 24.49
N LEU A 408 19.90 -5.93 23.24
CA LEU A 408 20.83 -6.98 22.82
C LEU A 408 22.02 -7.13 23.76
N SER A 409 22.67 -6.02 24.09
CA SER A 409 23.88 -6.04 24.91
C SER A 409 23.65 -6.55 26.32
N SER A 410 22.55 -6.15 26.97
CA SER A 410 22.18 -6.58 28.32
C SER A 410 21.72 -8.03 28.35
N LEU A 411 20.89 -8.46 27.38
CA LEU A 411 20.38 -9.82 27.30
C LEU A 411 21.49 -10.84 26.99
N ALA A 412 22.44 -10.48 26.10
CA ALA A 412 23.58 -11.34 25.77
C ALA A 412 24.58 -11.40 26.93
N ALA A 413 24.91 -10.27 27.57
CA ALA A 413 25.78 -10.25 28.74
C ALA A 413 25.19 -10.98 29.96
N GLY A 414 23.86 -10.91 30.11
CA GLY A 414 23.11 -11.62 31.16
C GLY A 414 22.89 -13.11 30.89
N ASN A 415 23.40 -13.65 29.78
CA ASN A 415 23.19 -15.05 29.35
C ASN A 415 21.70 -15.43 29.24
N ILE A 416 20.86 -14.49 28.82
CA ILE A 416 19.43 -14.71 28.58
C ILE A 416 19.22 -15.25 27.17
N LEU A 417 19.97 -14.72 26.21
CA LEU A 417 20.02 -15.20 24.82
C LEU A 417 21.03 -16.33 24.65
N ALA A 418 20.69 -17.32 23.86
CA ALA A 418 21.61 -18.36 23.41
C ALA A 418 22.57 -17.79 22.34
N ASP A 419 23.83 -18.20 22.40
CA ASP A 419 24.79 -17.99 21.31
C ASP A 419 24.44 -18.92 20.15
N ILE A 420 24.09 -18.32 18.99
CA ILE A 420 23.73 -19.02 17.76
C ILE A 420 24.71 -18.74 16.62
N THR A 421 25.93 -18.34 16.96
CA THR A 421 26.97 -17.95 15.99
C THR A 421 27.21 -19.01 14.92
N ASP A 422 27.28 -20.28 15.32
CA ASP A 422 27.53 -21.38 14.37
C ASP A 422 26.34 -21.67 13.45
N ASP A 423 25.12 -21.35 13.90
CA ASP A 423 23.92 -21.49 13.07
C ASP A 423 23.78 -20.34 12.08
N ILE A 424 24.10 -19.11 12.50
CA ILE A 424 24.12 -17.93 11.62
C ILE A 424 25.18 -18.11 10.51
N ARG A 425 26.34 -18.71 10.79
CA ARG A 425 27.38 -18.97 9.78
C ARG A 425 26.92 -19.94 8.68
N LYS A 426 25.86 -20.69 8.90
CA LYS A 426 25.27 -21.62 7.91
C LYS A 426 24.21 -20.94 7.03
N ILE A 427 23.82 -19.71 7.34
CA ILE A 427 22.85 -18.94 6.58
C ILE A 427 23.64 -18.00 5.64
N ASP A 428 23.13 -17.78 4.44
CA ASP A 428 23.65 -16.73 3.57
C ASP A 428 23.30 -15.35 4.17
N THR A 429 24.26 -14.73 4.82
CA THR A 429 24.06 -13.44 5.50
C THR A 429 23.94 -12.26 4.53
N SER A 430 24.22 -12.45 3.24
CA SER A 430 24.06 -11.43 2.20
C SER A 430 22.58 -11.10 1.89
N ILE A 431 21.66 -11.96 2.32
CA ILE A 431 20.22 -11.71 2.19
C ILE A 431 19.74 -10.49 3.01
N PHE A 432 20.41 -10.17 4.12
CA PHE A 432 20.01 -9.06 4.98
C PHE A 432 20.40 -7.71 4.40
N LEU A 433 19.65 -6.69 4.77
CA LEU A 433 20.07 -5.30 4.56
C LEU A 433 21.47 -5.10 5.17
N PRO A 434 22.35 -4.31 4.53
CA PRO A 434 23.71 -4.10 5.00
C PRO A 434 23.73 -3.68 6.48
N ASP A 435 24.74 -4.11 7.25
CA ASP A 435 24.92 -3.87 8.70
C ASP A 435 23.75 -4.29 9.62
N CYS A 436 22.59 -4.76 9.10
CA CYS A 436 21.48 -5.19 9.95
C CYS A 436 21.90 -6.32 10.89
N LEU A 437 22.56 -7.35 10.37
CA LEU A 437 23.00 -8.46 11.21
C LEU A 437 23.95 -7.97 12.33
N GLN A 438 24.79 -6.97 12.05
CA GLN A 438 25.69 -6.37 13.03
C GLN A 438 24.95 -5.60 14.14
N TYR A 439 23.96 -4.79 13.77
CA TYR A 439 23.23 -3.98 14.74
C TYR A 439 22.20 -4.76 15.53
N PHE A 440 21.55 -5.74 14.89
CA PHE A 440 20.42 -6.46 15.46
C PHE A 440 20.83 -7.71 16.24
N SER A 441 21.99 -8.31 15.93
CA SER A 441 22.30 -9.67 16.37
C SER A 441 23.68 -9.82 17.00
N ALA A 442 24.64 -8.92 16.70
CA ALA A 442 26.02 -9.12 17.07
C ALA A 442 26.38 -8.43 18.41
N PHE A 443 26.94 -9.18 19.33
CA PHE A 443 27.57 -8.70 20.57
C PHE A 443 28.87 -9.42 20.82
N GLN A 444 29.99 -8.70 21.01
CA GLN A 444 31.33 -9.24 21.27
C GLN A 444 31.77 -10.32 20.25
N ASN A 445 31.55 -10.06 18.95
CA ASN A 445 31.87 -10.95 17.82
C ASN A 445 31.10 -12.29 17.82
N ARG A 446 29.96 -12.35 18.52
CA ARG A 446 29.03 -13.48 18.52
C ARG A 446 27.65 -13.02 18.12
N TYR A 447 26.87 -13.95 17.59
CA TYR A 447 25.48 -13.69 17.16
C TYR A 447 24.49 -14.34 18.13
N TYR A 448 23.44 -13.56 18.49
CA TYR A 448 22.44 -13.95 19.51
C TYR A 448 21.01 -13.94 18.98
N GLY A 449 20.81 -13.72 17.70
CA GLY A 449 19.50 -13.71 17.06
C GLY A 449 19.60 -13.44 15.56
N VAL A 450 18.44 -13.29 14.93
CA VAL A 450 18.30 -12.86 13.53
C VAL A 450 17.53 -11.54 13.46
N PRO A 451 17.91 -10.61 12.57
CA PRO A 451 17.11 -9.43 12.31
C PRO A 451 15.71 -9.84 11.81
N PHE A 452 14.67 -9.35 12.45
CA PHE A 452 13.30 -9.72 12.11
C PHE A 452 12.51 -8.56 11.52
N MET A 453 12.42 -7.43 12.23
CA MET A 453 11.74 -6.23 11.75
C MET A 453 12.73 -5.07 11.62
N TYR A 454 12.78 -4.47 10.45
CA TYR A 454 13.61 -3.30 10.14
C TYR A 454 12.71 -2.08 9.96
N ALA A 455 12.85 -1.08 10.81
CA ALA A 455 11.93 0.06 10.82
C ALA A 455 12.69 1.40 10.96
N PRO A 456 13.20 2.00 9.88
CA PRO A 456 13.73 3.36 9.92
C PRO A 456 12.57 4.36 9.98
N GLN A 457 12.73 5.47 10.68
CA GLN A 457 11.76 6.56 10.64
C GLN A 457 11.74 7.23 9.27
N ILE A 458 10.55 7.52 8.75
CA ILE A 458 10.34 8.37 7.56
C ILE A 458 9.26 9.41 7.80
N LEU A 459 9.23 10.41 6.94
CA LEU A 459 8.20 11.44 6.89
C LEU A 459 7.10 11.03 5.92
N TYR A 460 5.86 10.99 6.40
CA TYR A 460 4.64 10.92 5.60
C TYR A 460 3.97 12.28 5.55
N TYR A 461 3.34 12.62 4.42
CA TYR A 461 2.67 13.90 4.26
C TYR A 461 1.45 13.77 3.33
N ARG A 462 0.50 14.66 3.47
CA ARG A 462 -0.69 14.78 2.64
C ARG A 462 -0.31 15.35 1.27
N LYS A 463 -0.14 14.48 0.28
CA LYS A 463 0.26 14.85 -1.07
C LYS A 463 -0.74 15.82 -1.72
N ASP A 464 -2.04 15.58 -1.51
CA ASP A 464 -3.13 16.42 -1.98
C ASP A 464 -3.03 17.87 -1.46
N LEU A 465 -2.66 18.07 -0.18
CA LEU A 465 -2.43 19.41 0.38
C LEU A 465 -1.15 20.05 -0.16
N PHE A 466 -0.09 19.28 -0.27
CA PHE A 466 1.21 19.79 -0.75
C PHE A 466 1.21 20.07 -2.26
N GLU A 467 0.35 19.45 -3.04
CA GLU A 467 0.19 19.68 -4.49
C GLU A 467 -0.90 20.70 -4.82
N ASN A 468 -1.73 21.08 -3.85
CA ASN A 468 -2.77 22.07 -4.02
C ASN A 468 -2.22 23.45 -4.41
N THR A 469 -2.65 23.98 -5.54
CA THR A 469 -2.13 25.22 -6.15
C THR A 469 -2.38 26.44 -5.26
N GLU A 470 -3.54 26.50 -4.60
CA GLU A 470 -3.92 27.65 -3.74
C GLU A 470 -3.08 27.65 -2.46
N LEU A 471 -2.92 26.49 -1.81
CA LEU A 471 -2.11 26.35 -0.61
C LEU A 471 -0.62 26.64 -0.90
N LYS A 472 -0.10 26.19 -2.05
CA LYS A 472 1.25 26.55 -2.50
C LYS A 472 1.42 28.06 -2.61
N ALA A 473 0.50 28.74 -3.27
CA ALA A 473 0.55 30.20 -3.44
C ALA A 473 0.41 30.95 -2.10
N GLN A 474 -0.45 30.48 -1.19
CA GLN A 474 -0.60 31.05 0.16
C GLN A 474 0.68 30.87 0.99
N TYR A 475 1.28 29.68 0.97
CA TYR A 475 2.50 29.40 1.70
C TYR A 475 3.68 30.22 1.15
N GLU A 476 3.84 30.27 -0.16
CA GLU A 476 4.92 31.03 -0.82
C GLU A 476 4.81 32.54 -0.57
N LYS A 477 3.59 33.08 -0.57
CA LYS A 477 3.33 34.49 -0.21
C LYS A 477 3.75 34.83 1.22
N GLN A 478 3.63 33.88 2.15
CA GLN A 478 3.95 34.10 3.58
C GLN A 478 5.41 33.85 3.91
N THR A 479 6.06 32.93 3.21
CA THR A 479 7.39 32.42 3.58
C THR A 479 8.48 32.71 2.56
N ASN A 480 8.13 33.12 1.34
CA ASN A 480 9.00 33.19 0.16
C ASN A 480 9.66 31.84 -0.23
N ILE A 481 9.05 30.74 0.17
CA ILE A 481 9.53 29.37 -0.09
C ILE A 481 8.37 28.56 -0.68
N THR A 482 8.66 27.77 -1.72
CA THR A 482 7.66 26.88 -2.31
C THR A 482 7.31 25.75 -1.36
N LEU A 483 6.00 25.46 -1.19
CA LEU A 483 5.51 24.34 -0.36
C LEU A 483 5.96 23.01 -0.98
N ARG A 484 6.74 22.25 -0.25
CA ARG A 484 7.28 20.93 -0.59
C ARG A 484 7.60 20.16 0.69
N PRO A 485 7.81 18.83 0.62
CA PRO A 485 8.25 18.06 1.79
C PRO A 485 9.51 18.69 2.45
N PRO A 486 9.52 18.87 3.78
CA PRO A 486 10.57 19.57 4.48
C PRO A 486 11.89 18.80 4.46
N ARG A 487 13.00 19.50 4.22
CA ARG A 487 14.36 18.94 4.24
C ARG A 487 15.09 19.21 5.56
N THR A 488 14.65 20.23 6.29
CA THR A 488 15.21 20.65 7.57
C THR A 488 14.13 20.76 8.65
N TRP A 489 14.50 20.65 9.91
CA TRP A 489 13.57 20.82 11.02
C TRP A 489 12.95 22.22 11.06
N LYS A 490 13.67 23.24 10.61
CA LYS A 490 13.11 24.59 10.45
C LYS A 490 11.99 24.61 9.42
N GLU A 491 12.17 23.98 8.25
CA GLU A 491 11.10 23.86 7.24
C GLU A 491 9.92 23.06 7.78
N PHE A 492 10.18 21.94 8.49
CA PHE A 492 9.14 21.14 9.11
C PHE A 492 8.26 21.96 10.06
N ASN A 493 8.89 22.70 10.97
CA ASN A 493 8.17 23.55 11.92
C ASN A 493 7.36 24.66 11.21
N THR A 494 7.96 25.34 10.22
CA THR A 494 7.26 26.39 9.45
C THR A 494 6.04 25.85 8.69
N ILE A 495 6.16 24.65 8.11
CA ILE A 495 5.06 24.00 7.41
C ILE A 495 3.99 23.53 8.40
N SER A 496 4.39 22.95 9.55
CA SER A 496 3.45 22.56 10.60
C SER A 496 2.66 23.77 11.12
N GLU A 497 3.34 24.89 11.40
CA GLU A 497 2.72 26.15 11.82
C GLU A 497 1.73 26.68 10.75
N PHE A 498 2.11 26.62 9.48
CA PHE A 498 1.23 27.05 8.39
C PHE A 498 -0.06 26.24 8.35
N PHE A 499 0.01 24.92 8.44
CA PHE A 499 -1.18 24.09 8.40
C PHE A 499 -2.04 24.24 9.68
N THR A 500 -1.44 24.38 10.85
CA THR A 500 -2.21 24.51 12.11
C THR A 500 -2.83 25.89 12.30
N HIS A 501 -2.12 26.97 11.94
CA HIS A 501 -2.53 28.32 12.37
C HIS A 501 -2.88 29.27 11.22
N ARG A 502 -2.57 28.93 9.97
CA ARG A 502 -2.66 29.89 8.85
C ARG A 502 -3.53 29.44 7.69
N THR A 503 -4.10 28.27 7.78
CA THR A 503 -5.07 27.72 6.80
C THR A 503 -6.14 26.92 7.51
N SER A 504 -7.33 26.83 6.92
CA SER A 504 -8.42 25.97 7.39
C SER A 504 -8.50 24.64 6.61
N ALA A 505 -7.51 24.33 5.80
CA ALA A 505 -7.55 23.14 4.96
C ALA A 505 -7.44 21.83 5.77
N ILE A 506 -6.81 21.90 6.94
CA ILE A 506 -6.61 20.76 7.85
C ILE A 506 -6.47 21.28 9.30
N PRO A 507 -6.91 20.50 10.32
CA PRO A 507 -6.84 20.95 11.71
C PRO A 507 -5.43 21.20 12.24
N TYR A 508 -4.48 20.30 11.93
CA TYR A 508 -3.13 20.35 12.51
C TYR A 508 -2.04 20.06 11.47
N GLY A 509 -0.85 20.65 11.68
CA GLY A 509 0.32 20.42 10.84
C GLY A 509 0.98 19.08 11.10
N THR A 510 0.94 18.58 12.35
CA THR A 510 1.55 17.31 12.77
C THR A 510 0.93 16.79 14.06
N SER A 511 1.25 15.52 14.41
CA SER A 511 1.02 14.92 15.73
C SER A 511 2.35 14.48 16.34
N ILE A 512 2.43 14.46 17.68
CA ILE A 512 3.62 14.02 18.43
C ILE A 512 3.21 12.94 19.42
N PRO A 513 3.81 11.73 19.37
CA PRO A 513 3.56 10.68 20.34
C PRO A 513 4.34 10.98 21.63
N ALA A 514 3.64 11.21 22.74
CA ALA A 514 4.27 11.51 24.03
C ALA A 514 3.57 10.85 25.23
N ALA A 515 2.86 9.74 25.00
CA ALA A 515 2.24 8.97 26.08
C ALA A 515 3.27 8.28 26.97
N TYR A 516 4.39 7.87 26.39
CA TYR A 516 5.48 7.14 27.07
C TYR A 516 6.84 7.71 26.63
N SER A 517 7.86 7.53 27.49
CA SER A 517 9.22 8.02 27.20
C SER A 517 9.80 7.42 25.93
N GLU A 518 9.53 6.16 25.65
CA GLU A 518 10.02 5.44 24.47
C GLU A 518 9.42 5.99 23.15
N CYS A 519 8.21 6.54 23.19
CA CYS A 519 7.59 7.22 22.04
C CYS A 519 8.16 8.64 21.86
N LEU A 520 8.42 9.35 22.98
CA LEU A 520 8.82 10.75 22.94
C LEU A 520 10.33 10.95 22.67
N ALA A 521 11.19 10.10 23.27
CA ALA A 521 12.63 10.24 23.15
C ALA A 521 13.17 10.30 21.70
N PRO A 522 12.63 9.56 20.73
CA PRO A 522 12.99 9.66 19.33
C PRO A 522 12.87 11.07 18.74
N GLU A 523 11.90 11.85 19.19
CA GLU A 523 11.69 13.23 18.73
C GLU A 523 12.89 14.14 18.99
N ILE A 524 13.54 13.98 20.12
CA ILE A 524 14.72 14.79 20.47
C ILE A 524 16.02 14.18 19.90
N TYR A 525 16.15 12.84 19.87
CA TYR A 525 17.35 12.19 19.37
C TYR A 525 17.58 12.46 17.87
N THR A 526 16.52 12.44 17.07
CA THR A 526 16.59 12.76 15.64
C THR A 526 17.04 14.20 15.40
N ARG A 527 16.58 15.15 16.23
CA ARG A 527 16.96 16.56 16.14
C ARG A 527 18.41 16.78 16.56
N ILE A 528 18.83 16.21 17.71
CA ILE A 528 20.23 16.30 18.17
C ILE A 528 21.17 15.76 17.08
N ARG A 529 20.86 14.63 16.47
CA ARG A 529 21.66 14.04 15.38
C ARG A 529 21.64 14.90 14.12
N ALA A 530 20.49 15.42 13.73
CA ALA A 530 20.36 16.28 12.56
C ALA A 530 21.19 17.56 12.67
N PHE A 531 21.38 18.06 13.88
CA PHE A 531 22.24 19.21 14.17
C PHE A 531 23.71 18.83 14.43
N GLY A 532 24.07 17.54 14.27
CA GLY A 532 25.44 17.05 14.38
C GLY A 532 25.89 16.63 15.78
N GLY A 533 24.94 16.52 16.74
CA GLY A 533 25.22 16.13 18.12
C GLY A 533 25.01 14.63 18.40
N ARG A 534 25.30 14.27 19.64
CA ARG A 534 25.04 12.94 20.23
C ARG A 534 25.04 13.06 21.75
N LEU A 535 24.38 12.12 22.42
CA LEU A 535 24.37 12.09 23.90
C LEU A 535 25.68 11.58 24.47
N PHE A 536 26.16 10.44 23.96
CA PHE A 536 27.35 9.78 24.44
C PHE A 536 28.41 9.61 23.33
N ASN A 537 29.68 9.62 23.72
CA ASN A 537 30.78 9.25 22.83
C ASN A 537 31.04 7.75 22.84
N LYS A 538 31.97 7.26 22.03
CA LYS A 538 32.33 5.83 21.96
C LYS A 538 32.89 5.26 23.28
N ALA A 539 33.35 6.11 24.19
CA ALA A 539 33.84 5.70 25.51
C ALA A 539 32.72 5.63 26.57
N GLY A 540 31.48 5.97 26.20
CA GLY A 540 30.33 6.01 27.09
C GLY A 540 30.24 7.26 27.95
N GLU A 541 31.02 8.32 27.62
CA GLU A 541 31.01 9.56 28.34
C GLU A 541 29.97 10.53 27.76
N LEU A 542 29.25 11.26 28.62
CA LEU A 542 28.29 12.28 28.21
C LEU A 542 29.00 13.38 27.41
N CYS A 543 28.57 13.63 26.18
CA CYS A 543 29.22 14.60 25.28
C CYS A 543 28.18 15.48 24.56
N LEU A 544 27.02 15.71 25.16
CA LEU A 544 25.96 16.56 24.62
C LEU A 544 26.39 18.01 24.59
N ASP A 545 26.60 18.58 23.40
CA ASP A 545 26.95 19.98 23.18
C ASP A 545 25.76 20.89 23.46
N ASP A 546 26.00 21.96 24.27
CA ASP A 546 24.94 22.86 24.72
C ASP A 546 24.24 23.59 23.56
N LYS A 547 25.02 24.10 22.59
CA LYS A 547 24.46 24.84 21.46
C LYS A 547 23.61 23.97 20.58
N ILE A 548 24.05 22.74 20.29
CA ILE A 548 23.33 21.78 19.49
C ILE A 548 22.06 21.31 20.22
N ALA A 549 22.18 21.03 21.51
CA ALA A 549 21.06 20.61 22.33
C ALA A 549 19.98 21.69 22.45
N LEU A 550 20.38 22.95 22.71
CA LEU A 550 19.44 24.07 22.73
C LEU A 550 18.70 24.21 21.41
N GLN A 551 19.37 24.10 20.26
CA GLN A 551 18.72 24.13 18.96
C GLN A 551 17.73 22.97 18.77
N ALA A 552 18.07 21.79 19.29
CA ALA A 552 17.20 20.61 19.19
C ALA A 552 15.94 20.77 20.06
N TYR A 553 16.09 21.25 21.29
CA TYR A 553 14.98 21.48 22.22
C TYR A 553 14.06 22.61 21.75
N ASP A 554 14.64 23.74 21.27
CA ASP A 554 13.86 24.84 20.68
C ASP A 554 13.09 24.36 19.45
N SER A 555 13.72 23.61 18.55
CA SER A 555 13.07 23.04 17.38
C SER A 555 11.94 22.07 17.76
N PHE A 556 12.12 21.27 18.80
CA PHE A 556 11.11 20.38 19.32
C PHE A 556 9.89 21.14 19.87
N LEU A 557 10.14 22.16 20.70
CA LEU A 557 9.07 22.99 21.28
C LEU A 557 8.23 23.67 20.20
N HIS A 558 8.85 24.17 19.13
CA HIS A 558 8.12 24.72 17.99
C HIS A 558 7.23 23.66 17.29
N SER A 559 7.69 22.40 17.20
CA SER A 559 6.85 21.33 16.66
C SER A 559 5.65 21.05 17.58
N VAL A 560 5.86 21.05 18.91
CA VAL A 560 4.77 20.84 19.90
C VAL A 560 3.69 21.92 19.78
N GLN A 561 4.08 23.18 19.57
CA GLN A 561 3.13 24.30 19.42
C GLN A 561 2.24 24.18 18.18
N ALA A 562 2.70 23.49 17.15
CA ALA A 562 1.96 23.25 15.92
C ALA A 562 1.35 21.84 15.83
N ALA A 563 1.52 21.01 16.85
CA ALA A 563 0.97 19.67 16.91
C ALA A 563 -0.45 19.63 17.46
N LYS A 564 -1.14 18.51 17.22
CA LYS A 564 -2.43 18.20 17.86
C LYS A 564 -2.25 18.21 19.39
N PRO A 565 -3.18 18.84 20.15
CA PRO A 565 -2.97 19.09 21.58
C PRO A 565 -3.00 17.88 22.50
N ASP A 566 -3.44 16.71 22.03
CA ASP A 566 -3.60 15.47 22.81
C ASP A 566 -2.31 14.68 22.99
N TYR A 567 -1.15 15.27 22.67
CA TYR A 567 0.15 14.61 22.62
C TYR A 567 0.50 13.82 23.90
N ARG A 568 0.02 14.24 25.09
CA ARG A 568 0.29 13.54 26.39
C ARG A 568 -0.35 12.16 26.49
N SER A 569 -1.38 11.88 25.71
CA SER A 569 -2.04 10.57 25.60
C SER A 569 -1.76 9.88 24.27
N ALA A 570 -1.09 10.58 23.33
CA ALA A 570 -0.84 10.08 22.01
C ALA A 570 0.29 9.04 21.99
N THR A 571 0.02 7.91 21.37
CA THR A 571 0.97 6.81 21.10
C THR A 571 1.37 6.80 19.63
N ASP A 572 2.40 6.03 19.27
CA ASP A 572 2.74 5.81 17.85
C ASP A 572 1.56 5.30 17.01
N VAL A 573 0.67 4.51 17.61
CA VAL A 573 -0.54 4.02 16.94
C VAL A 573 -1.56 5.14 16.74
N SER A 574 -1.83 5.95 17.78
CA SER A 574 -2.87 6.99 17.69
C SER A 574 -2.50 8.13 16.75
N VAL A 575 -1.22 8.55 16.69
CA VAL A 575 -0.77 9.58 15.74
C VAL A 575 -0.88 9.13 14.28
N VAL A 576 -0.73 7.83 14.03
CA VAL A 576 -1.00 7.25 12.71
C VAL A 576 -2.50 7.31 12.38
N GLN A 577 -3.37 6.98 13.34
CA GLN A 577 -4.82 7.09 13.14
C GLN A 577 -5.24 8.53 12.85
N ASP A 578 -4.71 9.53 13.57
CA ASP A 578 -4.94 10.95 13.29
C ASP A 578 -4.58 11.31 11.84
N PHE A 579 -3.42 10.83 11.37
CA PHE A 579 -2.99 11.07 10.00
C PHE A 579 -3.90 10.38 8.97
N LEU A 580 -4.29 9.11 9.21
CA LEU A 580 -5.16 8.35 8.30
C LEU A 580 -6.61 8.86 8.28
N GLN A 581 -7.07 9.51 9.35
CA GLN A 581 -8.38 10.17 9.43
C GLN A 581 -8.37 11.57 8.80
N GLY A 582 -7.20 12.11 8.50
CA GLY A 582 -7.04 13.42 7.88
C GLY A 582 -6.93 14.58 8.86
N ASP A 583 -6.60 14.35 10.12
CA ASP A 583 -6.45 15.40 11.15
C ASP A 583 -5.11 16.14 11.01
N THR A 584 -4.08 15.52 10.45
CA THR A 584 -2.73 16.09 10.38
C THR A 584 -2.13 16.07 8.97
N ALA A 585 -1.37 17.12 8.63
CA ALA A 585 -0.74 17.28 7.32
C ALA A 585 0.54 16.47 7.14
N MET A 586 1.27 16.25 8.21
CA MET A 586 2.55 15.54 8.22
C MET A 586 2.65 14.64 9.44
N LEU A 587 3.39 13.54 9.28
CA LEU A 587 3.68 12.58 10.35
C LEU A 587 5.09 12.02 10.16
N ILE A 588 5.88 11.98 11.22
CA ILE A 588 7.13 11.22 11.28
C ILE A 588 6.88 10.01 12.16
N THR A 589 7.02 8.82 11.58
CA THR A 589 6.81 7.58 12.34
C THR A 589 7.62 6.43 11.77
N TYR A 590 7.61 5.32 12.49
CA TYR A 590 8.11 4.05 11.99
C TYR A 590 7.07 3.41 11.08
N PRO A 591 7.49 2.83 9.97
CA PRO A 591 6.57 2.23 8.99
C PRO A 591 5.72 1.09 9.56
N SER A 592 6.22 0.46 10.63
CA SER A 592 5.50 -0.61 11.34
C SER A 592 4.10 -0.25 11.81
N PHE A 593 3.83 1.01 12.00
CA PHE A 593 2.52 1.50 12.43
C PHE A 593 1.62 1.91 11.24
N LEU A 594 2.15 1.96 10.02
CA LEU A 594 1.44 2.46 8.83
C LEU A 594 0.91 1.33 7.92
N THR A 595 0.82 0.10 8.40
CA THR A 595 0.34 -1.06 7.63
C THR A 595 -1.08 -0.89 7.09
N ASP A 596 -1.89 -0.10 7.78
CA ASP A 596 -3.30 0.13 7.46
C ASP A 596 -3.52 1.22 6.40
N VAL A 597 -2.45 1.87 5.92
CA VAL A 597 -2.54 2.97 4.94
C VAL A 597 -3.16 2.54 3.60
N VAL A 598 -2.93 1.29 3.22
CA VAL A 598 -3.47 0.70 1.98
C VAL A 598 -4.79 -0.03 2.19
N ASP A 599 -5.31 -0.07 3.41
CA ASP A 599 -6.57 -0.72 3.75
C ASP A 599 -7.74 0.26 3.56
N LEU A 600 -8.58 0.03 2.56
CA LEU A 600 -9.74 0.86 2.22
C LEU A 600 -10.76 1.03 3.37
N GLN A 601 -10.82 0.06 4.29
CA GLN A 601 -11.73 0.16 5.44
C GLN A 601 -11.16 1.02 6.58
N LYS A 602 -9.85 1.27 6.59
CA LYS A 602 -9.14 1.95 7.67
C LYS A 602 -8.54 3.30 7.27
N SER A 603 -8.33 3.52 5.97
CA SER A 603 -7.68 4.72 5.44
C SER A 603 -8.55 5.40 4.40
N SER A 604 -8.86 6.67 4.63
CA SER A 604 -9.44 7.56 3.63
C SER A 604 -8.39 8.21 2.71
N MET A 605 -7.09 7.91 2.94
CA MET A 605 -5.96 8.61 2.35
C MET A 605 -5.25 7.85 1.23
N ILE A 606 -5.84 6.75 0.73
CA ILE A 606 -5.21 5.95 -0.33
C ILE A 606 -4.99 6.82 -1.57
N GLY A 607 -3.75 6.81 -2.08
CA GLY A 607 -3.33 7.64 -3.21
C GLY A 607 -2.95 9.08 -2.88
N SER A 608 -3.36 9.61 -1.71
CA SER A 608 -3.09 10.99 -1.27
C SER A 608 -1.91 11.12 -0.31
N ILE A 609 -1.17 10.03 -0.05
CA ILE A 609 0.00 10.04 0.84
C ILE A 609 1.29 10.14 0.04
N GLY A 610 2.08 11.15 0.39
CA GLY A 610 3.47 11.26 -0.01
C GLY A 610 4.41 10.79 1.10
N TYR A 611 5.62 10.42 0.74
CA TYR A 611 6.65 9.94 1.66
C TYR A 611 7.99 10.57 1.30
N TYR A 612 8.79 10.86 2.33
CA TYR A 612 10.08 11.52 2.18
C TYR A 612 11.03 11.16 3.32
N HIS A 613 12.31 11.49 3.17
CA HIS A 613 13.26 11.40 4.29
C HIS A 613 12.84 12.34 5.43
N ILE A 614 13.11 11.94 6.66
CA ILE A 614 12.93 12.86 7.81
C ILE A 614 13.80 14.10 7.67
N PRO A 615 13.40 15.24 8.26
CA PRO A 615 14.20 16.46 8.25
C PRO A 615 15.61 16.22 8.80
N GLY A 616 16.62 16.73 8.09
CA GLY A 616 18.04 16.56 8.48
C GLY A 616 18.63 15.20 8.13
N ARG A 617 17.89 14.26 7.53
CA ARG A 617 18.35 12.93 7.13
C ARG A 617 19.08 12.15 8.24
N SER A 618 18.55 12.20 9.45
CA SER A 618 19.12 11.52 10.62
C SER A 618 18.11 10.61 11.31
N PRO A 619 17.48 9.66 10.57
CA PRO A 619 16.47 8.77 11.14
C PRO A 619 17.09 7.87 12.21
N LEU A 620 16.27 7.52 13.19
CA LEU A 620 16.57 6.43 14.09
C LEU A 620 16.24 5.10 13.42
N LEU A 621 17.07 4.11 13.70
CA LEU A 621 16.79 2.73 13.39
C LEU A 621 16.04 2.13 14.58
N GLY A 622 14.75 1.92 14.38
CA GLY A 622 13.95 1.01 15.18
C GLY A 622 13.97 -0.38 14.58
N GLY A 623 13.55 -1.35 15.34
CA GLY A 623 13.39 -2.70 14.85
C GLY A 623 13.68 -3.76 15.90
N TRP A 624 13.31 -4.98 15.56
CA TRP A 624 13.29 -6.10 16.47
C TRP A 624 14.01 -7.29 15.88
N SER A 625 14.68 -8.03 16.76
CA SER A 625 15.29 -9.32 16.45
C SER A 625 14.52 -10.46 17.08
N LEU A 626 14.69 -11.64 16.54
CA LEU A 626 14.27 -12.89 17.17
C LEU A 626 15.49 -13.58 17.73
N GLY A 627 15.44 -13.93 19.02
CA GLY A 627 16.49 -14.64 19.71
C GLY A 627 15.96 -15.90 20.39
N ILE A 628 16.87 -16.84 20.66
CA ILE A 628 16.58 -18.09 21.32
C ILE A 628 16.92 -17.95 22.81
N SER A 629 16.04 -18.42 23.68
CA SER A 629 16.32 -18.49 25.12
C SER A 629 17.50 -19.41 25.40
N SER A 630 18.45 -18.95 26.21
CA SER A 630 19.58 -19.80 26.65
C SER A 630 19.13 -21.07 27.41
N ARG A 631 17.94 -21.02 27.99
CA ARG A 631 17.30 -22.12 28.73
C ARG A 631 16.40 -23.02 27.88
N SER A 632 16.21 -22.73 26.58
CA SER A 632 15.37 -23.55 25.71
C SER A 632 15.95 -24.96 25.54
N GLU A 633 15.13 -25.97 25.70
CA GLU A 633 15.45 -27.38 25.38
C GLU A 633 15.20 -27.69 23.89
N LEU A 634 14.43 -26.82 23.21
CA LEU A 634 14.05 -26.94 21.77
C LEU A 634 14.92 -26.06 20.88
N LYS A 635 16.23 -26.00 21.11
CA LYS A 635 17.15 -25.11 20.37
C LYS A 635 17.18 -25.37 18.88
N ASN A 636 17.14 -26.64 18.46
CA ASN A 636 17.15 -27.01 17.04
C ASN A 636 15.86 -26.54 16.33
N GLU A 637 14.72 -26.76 16.97
CA GLU A 637 13.41 -26.34 16.49
C GLU A 637 13.30 -24.80 16.44
N ALA A 638 13.88 -24.14 17.44
CA ALA A 638 13.98 -22.67 17.48
C ALA A 638 14.86 -22.13 16.35
N VAL A 639 15.99 -22.78 16.04
CA VAL A 639 16.84 -22.41 14.89
C VAL A 639 16.09 -22.62 13.57
N GLU A 640 15.30 -23.69 13.45
CA GLU A 640 14.47 -23.92 12.27
C GLU A 640 13.42 -22.81 12.07
N PHE A 641 12.78 -22.39 13.17
CA PHE A 641 11.88 -21.24 13.14
C PHE A 641 12.59 -19.95 12.69
N LEU A 642 13.78 -19.66 13.25
CA LEU A 642 14.57 -18.47 12.82
C LEU A 642 14.93 -18.54 11.34
N LYS A 643 15.32 -19.70 10.81
CA LYS A 643 15.60 -19.86 9.38
C LYS A 643 14.38 -19.61 8.51
N TRP A 644 13.22 -20.14 8.93
CA TRP A 644 11.97 -19.90 8.21
C TRP A 644 11.60 -18.40 8.17
N THR A 645 11.84 -17.63 9.25
CA THR A 645 11.61 -16.18 9.24
C THR A 645 12.56 -15.42 8.31
N CYS A 646 13.72 -16.00 7.98
CA CYS A 646 14.71 -15.42 7.06
C CYS A 646 14.50 -15.88 5.61
N ASP A 647 13.58 -16.81 5.35
CA ASP A 647 13.28 -17.25 4.00
C ASP A 647 12.65 -16.12 3.16
N GLN A 648 13.07 -16.02 1.89
CA GLN A 648 12.62 -14.96 0.99
C GLN A 648 11.10 -14.97 0.77
N LYS A 649 10.52 -16.17 0.63
CA LYS A 649 9.07 -16.31 0.45
C LYS A 649 8.31 -15.82 1.69
N THR A 650 8.74 -16.24 2.88
CA THR A 650 8.18 -15.80 4.16
C THR A 650 8.32 -14.29 4.34
N ALA A 651 9.50 -13.72 4.02
CA ALA A 651 9.74 -12.28 4.07
C ALA A 651 8.82 -11.48 3.12
N ASN A 652 8.62 -11.98 1.89
CA ASN A 652 7.72 -11.34 0.92
C ASN A 652 6.25 -11.40 1.38
N TYR A 653 5.78 -12.54 1.90
CA TYR A 653 4.43 -12.64 2.48
C TYR A 653 4.27 -11.75 3.70
N PHE A 654 5.28 -11.67 4.55
CA PHE A 654 5.25 -10.77 5.69
C PHE A 654 5.13 -9.30 5.25
N ALA A 655 5.89 -8.89 4.22
CA ALA A 655 5.78 -7.56 3.66
C ALA A 655 4.41 -7.32 3.00
N LEU A 656 3.85 -8.32 2.32
CA LEU A 656 2.52 -8.25 1.70
C LEU A 656 1.41 -8.02 2.75
N LEU A 657 1.59 -8.58 3.95
CA LEU A 657 0.70 -8.35 5.09
C LEU A 657 0.96 -7.02 5.81
N GLY A 658 1.89 -6.20 5.31
CA GLY A 658 2.26 -4.91 5.87
C GLY A 658 3.45 -4.96 6.84
N GLY A 659 4.11 -6.10 6.98
CA GLY A 659 5.33 -6.26 7.77
C GLY A 659 6.55 -5.65 7.08
N GLN A 660 7.61 -5.43 7.86
CA GLN A 660 8.86 -4.91 7.33
C GLN A 660 10.01 -5.79 7.77
N THR A 661 10.61 -6.43 6.80
CA THR A 661 11.66 -7.41 7.03
C THR A 661 13.03 -6.75 6.97
N ALA A 662 14.04 -7.45 7.46
CA ALA A 662 15.44 -7.09 7.24
C ALA A 662 16.02 -7.69 5.94
N ILE A 663 15.19 -8.32 5.10
CA ILE A 663 15.61 -9.02 3.88
C ILE A 663 15.63 -8.08 2.68
N THR A 664 16.78 -7.96 2.03
CA THR A 664 17.03 -6.99 0.94
C THR A 664 16.10 -7.15 -0.25
N SER A 665 15.81 -8.39 -0.67
CA SER A 665 14.99 -8.67 -1.86
C SER A 665 13.55 -8.14 -1.75
N THR A 666 13.02 -7.98 -0.55
CA THR A 666 11.69 -7.40 -0.32
C THR A 666 11.58 -5.97 -0.84
N TYR A 667 12.66 -5.18 -0.72
CA TYR A 667 12.68 -3.76 -1.10
C TYR A 667 12.88 -3.51 -2.60
N THR A 668 13.22 -4.56 -3.34
CA THR A 668 13.42 -4.53 -4.79
C THR A 668 12.39 -5.38 -5.55
N ASN A 669 11.42 -5.95 -4.85
CA ASN A 669 10.33 -6.71 -5.46
C ASN A 669 9.30 -5.75 -6.07
N ASP A 670 9.13 -5.81 -7.40
CA ASP A 670 8.27 -4.88 -8.15
C ASP A 670 6.80 -4.95 -7.71
N GLU A 671 6.28 -6.11 -7.32
CA GLU A 671 4.89 -6.27 -6.86
C GLU A 671 4.69 -5.58 -5.49
N LEU A 672 5.62 -5.79 -4.57
CA LEU A 672 5.58 -5.15 -3.25
C LEU A 672 5.80 -3.64 -3.36
N VAL A 673 6.67 -3.18 -4.25
CA VAL A 673 6.90 -1.74 -4.49
C VAL A 673 5.66 -1.06 -5.08
N LYS A 674 4.91 -1.73 -5.95
CA LYS A 674 3.62 -1.20 -6.44
C LYS A 674 2.60 -1.01 -5.30
N LEU A 675 2.51 -1.96 -4.38
CA LEU A 675 1.60 -1.90 -3.23
C LEU A 675 2.08 -0.91 -2.16
N TYR A 676 3.39 -0.90 -1.90
CA TYR A 676 4.06 -0.05 -0.91
C TYR A 676 5.15 0.81 -1.58
N PRO A 677 4.77 1.91 -2.27
CA PRO A 677 5.71 2.72 -3.07
C PRO A 677 6.83 3.38 -2.27
N TRP A 678 6.76 3.38 -0.94
CA TRP A 678 7.81 3.86 -0.05
C TRP A 678 8.93 2.87 0.23
N LEU A 679 8.80 1.58 -0.13
CA LEU A 679 9.84 0.57 0.12
C LEU A 679 11.22 0.94 -0.44
N PRO A 680 11.37 1.48 -1.67
CA PRO A 680 12.67 1.96 -2.16
C PRO A 680 13.26 3.09 -1.33
N LEU A 681 12.41 3.94 -0.73
CA LEU A 681 12.86 4.99 0.18
C LEU A 681 13.49 4.39 1.44
N TYR A 682 12.92 3.32 2.01
CA TYR A 682 13.50 2.64 3.17
C TYR A 682 14.88 2.07 2.84
N TYR A 683 15.01 1.41 1.70
CA TYR A 683 16.29 0.92 1.23
C TYR A 683 17.32 2.05 1.10
N SER A 684 16.94 3.19 0.52
CA SER A 684 17.84 4.36 0.41
C SER A 684 18.13 5.05 1.74
N THR A 685 17.19 5.00 2.69
CA THR A 685 17.31 5.60 4.03
C THR A 685 18.32 4.84 4.90
N TYR A 686 18.55 3.57 4.63
CA TYR A 686 19.52 2.73 5.32
C TYR A 686 20.90 3.42 5.46
N ALA A 687 21.42 4.07 4.43
CA ALA A 687 22.72 4.75 4.45
C ALA A 687 22.86 5.81 5.55
N TYR A 688 21.76 6.38 6.02
CA TYR A 688 21.69 7.45 7.01
C TYR A 688 21.18 6.99 8.38
N THR A 689 20.58 5.80 8.44
CA THR A 689 19.95 5.27 9.64
C THR A 689 20.97 4.72 10.62
N ARG A 690 20.81 5.03 11.90
CA ARG A 690 21.66 4.51 12.97
C ARG A 690 20.80 4.13 14.16
N PRO A 691 21.08 3.00 14.83
CA PRO A 691 20.39 2.63 16.06
C PRO A 691 20.79 3.56 17.22
N VAL A 692 19.95 3.59 18.23
CA VAL A 692 20.32 4.05 19.56
C VAL A 692 20.93 2.86 20.27
N ILE A 693 22.19 2.99 20.68
CA ILE A 693 22.89 1.95 21.43
C ILE A 693 23.29 2.55 22.78
N PRO A 694 22.80 1.96 23.89
CA PRO A 694 23.19 2.39 25.23
C PRO A 694 24.71 2.31 25.42
N PRO A 695 25.33 3.28 26.13
CA PRO A 695 26.75 3.29 26.34
C PRO A 695 27.20 2.13 27.24
N ARG A 696 28.38 1.58 26.93
CA ARG A 696 29.06 0.64 27.80
C ARG A 696 29.97 1.38 28.75
N LEU A 697 29.76 1.23 30.03
CA LEU A 697 30.55 1.89 31.05
C LEU A 697 31.92 1.22 31.26
N LYS A 698 32.89 1.95 31.89
CA LYS A 698 34.22 1.44 32.18
C LYS A 698 34.23 0.20 33.07
N ASN A 699 33.25 0.07 33.97
CA ASN A 699 33.05 -1.09 34.83
C ASN A 699 32.34 -2.30 34.10
N ARG A 700 32.19 -2.19 32.77
CA ARG A 700 31.48 -3.16 31.90
C ARG A 700 29.97 -3.23 32.08
N LYS A 701 29.36 -2.43 32.94
CA LYS A 701 27.90 -2.30 33.03
C LYS A 701 27.38 -1.59 31.77
N ILE A 702 26.14 -1.89 31.41
CA ILE A 702 25.40 -1.29 30.29
C ILE A 702 24.23 -0.54 30.89
N LEU A 703 24.07 0.74 30.52
CA LEU A 703 22.90 1.51 30.90
C LEU A 703 21.66 0.95 30.21
N SER A 704 20.54 0.95 30.93
CA SER A 704 19.24 0.68 30.31
C SER A 704 18.85 1.83 29.39
N GLN A 705 18.37 1.49 28.19
CA GLN A 705 17.85 2.53 27.28
C GLN A 705 16.60 3.20 27.88
N THR A 706 15.76 2.44 28.56
CA THR A 706 14.58 2.96 29.26
C THR A 706 14.91 4.01 30.29
N ASP A 707 16.01 3.83 31.06
CA ASP A 707 16.47 4.81 32.05
C ASP A 707 16.98 6.09 31.37
N ILE A 708 17.69 5.94 30.24
CA ILE A 708 18.16 7.09 29.44
C ILE A 708 16.96 7.86 28.87
N ASP A 709 16.00 7.16 28.29
CA ASP A 709 14.79 7.76 27.72
C ASP A 709 13.97 8.48 28.80
N SER A 710 13.80 7.86 29.96
CA SER A 710 13.11 8.48 31.10
C SER A 710 13.81 9.74 31.57
N ALA A 711 15.14 9.71 31.74
CA ALA A 711 15.92 10.88 32.15
C ALA A 711 15.82 12.06 31.18
N VAL A 712 15.77 11.78 29.88
CA VAL A 712 15.63 12.81 28.84
C VAL A 712 14.18 13.32 28.79
N CYS A 713 13.20 12.41 28.83
CA CYS A 713 11.79 12.75 28.63
C CYS A 713 11.13 13.48 29.81
N GLU A 714 11.60 13.27 31.05
CA GLU A 714 11.12 14.06 32.19
C GLU A 714 11.26 15.57 31.96
N GLU A 715 12.39 16.00 31.41
CA GLU A 715 12.64 17.40 31.12
C GLU A 715 11.90 17.89 29.86
N LEU A 716 11.71 17.01 28.86
CA LEU A 716 10.87 17.32 27.70
C LEU A 716 9.42 17.53 28.11
N TYR A 717 8.89 16.68 28.99
CA TYR A 717 7.55 16.87 29.52
C TYR A 717 7.39 18.20 30.26
N ALA A 718 8.41 18.61 31.01
CA ALA A 718 8.36 19.85 31.77
C ALA A 718 8.32 21.10 30.86
N ILE A 719 9.04 21.09 29.73
CA ILE A 719 8.96 22.20 28.76
C ILE A 719 7.64 22.15 27.95
N MET A 720 7.13 20.97 27.61
CA MET A 720 5.84 20.81 26.92
C MET A 720 4.68 21.34 27.79
N ASP A 721 4.76 21.13 29.10
CA ASP A 721 3.77 21.63 30.08
C ASP A 721 3.99 23.11 30.45
N GLY A 722 5.00 23.78 29.89
CA GLY A 722 5.32 25.17 30.21
C GLY A 722 5.86 25.38 31.64
N LYS A 723 6.31 24.32 32.32
CA LYS A 723 6.79 24.37 33.73
C LYS A 723 8.20 24.89 33.84
N GLN A 724 9.00 24.81 32.77
CA GLN A 724 10.36 25.32 32.72
C GLN A 724 10.76 25.77 31.31
N ASN A 725 11.83 26.54 31.21
CA ASN A 725 12.37 26.96 29.93
C ASN A 725 13.35 25.89 29.38
N VAL A 726 13.72 26.04 28.11
CA VAL A 726 14.59 25.10 27.39
C VAL A 726 15.99 24.98 28.01
N GLN A 727 16.55 26.10 28.57
CA GLN A 727 17.88 26.09 29.17
C GLN A 727 17.91 25.27 30.47
N ASP A 728 16.90 25.45 31.31
CA ASP A 728 16.77 24.70 32.57
C ASP A 728 16.52 23.22 32.31
N ALA A 729 15.70 22.90 31.29
CA ALA A 729 15.45 21.52 30.86
C ALA A 729 16.73 20.83 30.37
N LEU A 730 17.54 21.51 29.58
CA LEU A 730 18.85 20.97 29.14
C LEU A 730 19.79 20.70 30.32
N ALA A 731 19.86 21.66 31.28
CA ALA A 731 20.66 21.47 32.48
C ALA A 731 20.16 20.28 33.32
N GLY A 732 18.83 20.14 33.44
CA GLY A 732 18.18 19.00 34.08
C GLY A 732 18.51 17.66 33.40
N THR A 733 18.38 17.60 32.09
CA THR A 733 18.73 16.40 31.29
C THR A 733 20.19 15.98 31.52
N LYS A 734 21.14 16.94 31.45
CA LYS A 734 22.54 16.63 31.66
C LYS A 734 22.82 16.12 33.07
N ARG A 735 22.25 16.75 34.09
CA ARG A 735 22.36 16.32 35.47
C ARG A 735 21.84 14.88 35.66
N ARG A 736 20.62 14.57 35.18
CA ARG A 736 20.03 13.22 35.30
C ARG A 736 20.85 12.16 34.58
N LEU A 737 21.33 12.46 33.38
CA LEU A 737 22.21 11.55 32.64
C LEU A 737 23.53 11.33 33.35
N GLN A 738 24.10 12.38 34.00
CA GLN A 738 25.31 12.25 34.79
C GLN A 738 25.08 11.41 36.06
N GLU A 739 23.98 11.65 36.79
CA GLU A 739 23.56 10.84 37.94
C GLU A 739 23.40 9.35 37.58
N LEU A 740 22.80 9.06 36.40
CA LEU A 740 22.70 7.68 35.90
C LEU A 740 24.08 7.05 35.62
N LEU A 741 25.01 7.82 35.06
CA LEU A 741 26.38 7.35 34.81
C LEU A 741 27.15 7.07 36.12
N GLU A 742 26.88 7.83 37.18
CA GLU A 742 27.53 7.72 38.49
C GLU A 742 26.93 6.60 39.37
N SER A 743 25.62 6.36 39.23
CA SER A 743 24.89 5.29 39.96
C SER A 743 25.18 3.88 39.47
N CYS A 744 25.71 3.75 38.31
CA CYS A 744 26.11 2.49 37.70
C CYS A 744 27.56 2.17 37.93
#